data_b7311d9ad1cb694880ffc9933369bfed
#
_entry.id   b7311d9ad1cb694880ffc9933369bfed
#
_cell.length_a   1.000
_cell.length_b   1.000
_cell.length_c   1.000
_cell.angle_alpha   90.00
_cell.angle_beta   90.00
_cell.angle_gamma   90.00
#
_symmetry.space_group_name_H-M   'P 1'
#
loop_
_entity.id
_entity.type
_entity.pdbx_description
1 polymer ?
#
loop_
_entity_poly.entity_id
_entity_poly.type
_entity_poly.pdbx_seq_one_letter_code
_entity_poly.pdbx_strand_id
1 'polypeptide(L)'
;MYFLERVMAVPRLPEKLARLEELARNLWWSWNYDAQEMFKYMDPEMWYQEKRSPVRLLRRIKQERLYELEEDVQFLAMYENTLKNFDQYMCNENTWLERNHPDRRDRCVAYFCAEYGFHESFPIYSGGLGILAGDHLKTASDMGLNFVAVGLLYRNGYFEQRIDESGWQQNIYSRYDFEDFPVVPAVDENGDEVYINIDLPGRKLWAKIWRVQVGKTALFLLDTDIPQNEVEDRKITSNLYGGDREMRLKQEILLGIGGVRALRVMGINPELWHMNEGHAAFLSLERIREYVQGKGLDFATAATLVKSGNVFTTHTPVPAGNDIFDLEIIERYFRFFWEKVKTSREEFMELGLEKFPGGGQHYSMTVLALKLSAASNGVSELHGKVSRNLWNHIYPDLPAVEVPITHVTNGVHIWTWLNSSMVKLLDRYLPGDWHERVDDPEVWERVDDIPPEEIWQLHLALKSRTKSFLQTRLKRQRRRLGETIEDLMEVDEILPEDVLTIGFARRFATYKRATLIFKDINRLKSIISSSERPVQFVFAGKAHPADDPGKELIRKLYEISRTPEFKNRIIIVENYDMNIARHLVSGVDIWLNTPRRPHEASGTSGEKAGMNGVLNFSVMDGWWVEGYDGNNGWAIGDNRDYQDNELQDRIDSVSIYSTLEKEIVPLYYSRDDNGTAVEWAQKMKDSIKEIGKRFNTQRMLADYAEKLYFPVIDLFDKVQKNDFRLARNVSGWKEKFSASWNAIRIKPNIQVESTTRSIKVGQEISLSANVYLGTMDPNEVLVEIFVARMDDNGEMINFKLYPMSLIKEDVHGEYIYGGKFTIPEEGKLAYTIRVVPNPDHLPERYFIPLARWIS
;
A
#
# COMPACT_ATOMS: atom_id res chain seq x y z
N MET A 1 34.81 30.17 -22.69
CA MET A 1 35.29 30.35 -21.30
C MET A 1 35.43 28.96 -20.72
N TYR A 2 36.58 28.55 -20.23
CA TYR A 2 36.85 27.27 -19.60
C TYR A 2 36.85 27.46 -18.09
N PHE A 3 35.99 26.71 -17.38
CA PHE A 3 36.02 26.69 -15.92
C PHE A 3 36.90 25.51 -15.48
N LEU A 4 37.76 25.77 -14.49
CA LEU A 4 38.57 24.70 -13.88
C LEU A 4 37.71 23.77 -13.04
N GLU A 5 36.75 24.34 -12.33
CA GLU A 5 35.82 23.61 -11.46
C GLU A 5 34.52 24.38 -11.33
N ARG A 6 33.44 23.67 -11.03
CA ARG A 6 32.15 24.26 -10.63
C ARG A 6 31.87 23.84 -9.20
N VAL A 7 31.78 24.80 -8.29
CA VAL A 7 31.52 24.59 -6.88
C VAL A 7 30.19 25.25 -6.50
N MET A 8 29.45 24.64 -5.60
CA MET A 8 28.30 25.25 -4.95
C MET A 8 28.75 25.71 -3.57
N ALA A 9 28.74 27.02 -3.31
CA ALA A 9 28.96 27.55 -1.98
C ALA A 9 27.67 27.46 -1.19
N VAL A 10 27.67 26.72 -0.08
CA VAL A 10 26.54 26.59 0.84
C VAL A 10 26.74 27.47 2.06
N PRO A 11 25.65 27.98 2.66
CA PRO A 11 25.77 28.79 3.89
C PRO A 11 26.34 27.98 5.05
N ARG A 12 26.96 28.66 5.99
CA ARG A 12 27.40 28.06 7.25
C ARG A 12 26.39 28.36 8.35
N LEU A 13 25.87 27.34 8.99
CA LEU A 13 24.97 27.52 10.13
C LEU A 13 25.69 28.16 11.31
N PRO A 14 25.10 29.21 11.91
CA PRO A 14 25.56 29.72 13.20
C PRO A 14 25.53 28.63 14.28
N GLU A 15 26.41 28.76 15.27
CA GLU A 15 26.54 27.76 16.33
C GLU A 15 25.23 27.54 17.10
N LYS A 16 24.50 28.60 17.41
CA LYS A 16 23.15 28.52 18.07
C LYS A 16 22.11 27.74 17.24
N LEU A 17 22.28 27.73 15.91
CA LEU A 17 21.34 27.12 14.96
C LEU A 17 21.84 25.78 14.38
N ALA A 18 22.93 25.21 14.91
CA ALA A 18 23.58 24.02 14.33
C ALA A 18 22.66 22.80 14.18
N ARG A 19 21.67 22.61 15.08
CA ARG A 19 20.73 21.49 15.03
C ARG A 19 19.65 21.61 13.94
N LEU A 20 19.58 22.73 13.19
CA LEU A 20 18.71 22.84 12.02
C LEU A 20 19.02 21.77 10.97
N GLU A 21 20.29 21.37 10.82
CA GLU A 21 20.66 20.31 9.88
C GLU A 21 20.12 18.95 10.31
N GLU A 22 20.20 18.62 11.60
CA GLU A 22 19.62 17.41 12.18
C GLU A 22 18.11 17.35 11.92
N LEU A 23 17.40 18.43 12.23
CA LEU A 23 15.95 18.53 11.96
C LEU A 23 15.63 18.41 10.48
N ALA A 24 16.40 19.05 9.59
CA ALA A 24 16.16 19.03 8.16
C ALA A 24 16.36 17.64 7.53
N ARG A 25 17.29 16.85 8.07
CA ARG A 25 17.60 15.52 7.56
C ARG A 25 16.75 14.42 8.17
N ASN A 26 16.07 14.63 9.29
CA ASN A 26 15.10 13.70 9.84
C ASN A 26 13.70 14.04 9.29
N LEU A 27 13.11 13.13 8.52
CA LEU A 27 11.81 13.33 7.88
C LEU A 27 10.65 13.55 8.87
N TRP A 28 10.85 13.44 10.18
CA TRP A 28 9.88 13.81 11.21
C TRP A 28 9.24 15.18 10.96
N TRP A 29 10.00 16.17 10.52
CA TRP A 29 9.47 17.48 10.17
C TRP A 29 8.31 17.41 9.15
N SER A 30 8.29 16.40 8.28
CA SER A 30 7.31 16.31 7.20
C SER A 30 5.88 16.03 7.68
N TRP A 31 5.72 15.60 8.93
CA TRP A 31 4.42 15.42 9.60
C TRP A 31 4.31 16.19 10.92
N ASN A 32 5.25 17.08 11.21
CA ASN A 32 5.18 17.99 12.33
C ASN A 32 4.93 19.42 11.85
N TYR A 33 3.78 19.98 12.21
CA TYR A 33 3.35 21.28 11.72
C TYR A 33 4.20 22.42 12.25
N ASP A 34 4.67 22.37 13.51
CA ASP A 34 5.50 23.40 14.12
C ASP A 34 6.85 23.46 13.42
N ALA A 35 7.45 22.32 13.11
CA ALA A 35 8.70 22.24 12.35
C ALA A 35 8.54 22.84 10.94
N GLN A 36 7.42 22.54 10.24
CA GLN A 36 7.16 23.13 8.93
C GLN A 36 6.98 24.64 8.99
N GLU A 37 6.26 25.18 9.97
CA GLU A 37 6.07 26.64 10.13
C GLU A 37 7.40 27.32 10.55
N MET A 38 8.23 26.68 11.35
CA MET A 38 9.57 27.18 11.69
C MET A 38 10.45 27.29 10.44
N PHE A 39 10.54 26.25 9.61
CA PHE A 39 11.32 26.33 8.36
C PHE A 39 10.74 27.34 7.38
N LYS A 40 9.44 27.46 7.28
CA LYS A 40 8.78 28.46 6.45
C LYS A 40 9.08 29.90 6.93
N TYR A 41 9.16 30.14 8.23
CA TYR A 41 9.48 31.44 8.80
C TYR A 41 10.90 31.93 8.40
N MET A 42 11.84 31.00 8.21
CA MET A 42 13.21 31.35 7.81
C MET A 42 13.26 32.13 6.50
N ASP A 43 12.55 31.67 5.48
CA ASP A 43 12.35 32.34 4.18
C ASP A 43 11.10 31.76 3.50
N PRO A 44 9.93 32.43 3.62
CA PRO A 44 8.67 31.94 3.06
C PRO A 44 8.70 31.77 1.53
N GLU A 45 9.35 32.68 0.80
CA GLU A 45 9.41 32.60 -0.65
C GLU A 45 10.25 31.42 -1.12
N MET A 46 11.44 31.27 -0.57
CA MET A 46 12.35 30.16 -0.87
C MET A 46 11.75 28.82 -0.44
N TRP A 47 11.03 28.76 0.70
CA TRP A 47 10.32 27.57 1.15
C TRP A 47 9.40 26.99 0.09
N TYR A 48 8.59 27.83 -0.54
CA TYR A 48 7.68 27.39 -1.61
C TYR A 48 8.40 27.11 -2.93
N GLN A 49 9.46 27.90 -3.28
CA GLN A 49 10.27 27.68 -4.48
C GLN A 49 11.00 26.33 -4.43
N GLU A 50 11.52 25.95 -3.27
CA GLU A 50 12.27 24.71 -3.03
C GLU A 50 11.38 23.52 -2.65
N LYS A 51 10.11 23.54 -3.04
CA LYS A 51 9.14 22.46 -2.77
C LYS A 51 9.01 22.13 -1.29
N ARG A 52 9.13 23.12 -0.42
CA ARG A 52 9.05 22.98 1.04
C ARG A 52 10.08 21.97 1.60
N SER A 53 11.30 22.01 1.08
CA SER A 53 12.41 21.17 1.52
C SER A 53 13.32 21.91 2.50
N PRO A 54 13.41 21.50 3.77
CA PRO A 54 14.36 22.09 4.71
C PRO A 54 15.81 21.96 4.24
N VAL A 55 16.20 20.82 3.70
CA VAL A 55 17.57 20.57 3.20
C VAL A 55 17.93 21.58 2.10
N ARG A 56 17.04 21.76 1.11
CA ARG A 56 17.26 22.72 0.02
C ARG A 56 17.25 24.18 0.53
N LEU A 57 16.35 24.48 1.46
CA LEU A 57 16.27 25.78 2.10
C LEU A 57 17.60 26.11 2.77
N LEU A 58 18.13 25.24 3.64
CA LEU A 58 19.38 25.45 4.34
C LEU A 58 20.60 25.56 3.41
N ARG A 59 20.59 24.88 2.27
CA ARG A 59 21.67 24.95 1.27
C ARG A 59 21.64 26.22 0.41
N ARG A 60 20.53 26.95 0.38
CA ARG A 60 20.31 28.10 -0.53
C ARG A 60 19.98 29.40 0.16
N ILE A 61 19.63 29.38 1.45
CA ILE A 61 19.33 30.57 2.24
C ILE A 61 20.56 31.49 2.30
N LYS A 62 20.33 32.79 2.31
CA LYS A 62 21.45 33.76 2.41
C LYS A 62 22.10 33.69 3.78
N GLN A 63 23.43 33.82 3.80
CA GLN A 63 24.22 33.84 5.06
C GLN A 63 23.74 34.94 5.99
N GLU A 64 23.48 36.14 5.45
CA GLU A 64 23.00 37.30 6.23
C GLU A 64 21.68 36.97 6.93
N ARG A 65 20.77 36.24 6.24
CA ARG A 65 19.50 35.85 6.83
C ARG A 65 19.68 34.89 8.02
N LEU A 66 20.64 34.00 7.97
CA LEU A 66 20.97 33.12 9.11
C LEU A 66 21.48 33.89 10.32
N TYR A 67 22.27 34.94 10.11
CA TYR A 67 22.71 35.84 11.20
C TYR A 67 21.56 36.67 11.77
N GLU A 68 20.59 37.11 10.95
CA GLU A 68 19.38 37.78 11.43
C GLU A 68 18.54 36.83 12.30
N LEU A 69 18.38 35.60 11.88
CA LEU A 69 17.62 34.59 12.60
C LEU A 69 18.25 34.18 13.93
N GLU A 70 19.59 34.22 14.05
CA GLU A 70 20.29 33.93 15.29
C GLU A 70 20.00 34.97 16.39
N GLU A 71 19.55 36.16 16.04
CA GLU A 71 19.16 37.24 16.94
C GLU A 71 17.64 37.50 16.98
N ASP A 72 16.86 36.80 16.16
CA ASP A 72 15.38 36.91 16.09
C ASP A 72 14.73 36.12 17.24
N VAL A 73 14.20 36.84 18.23
CA VAL A 73 13.57 36.25 19.42
C VAL A 73 12.38 35.35 19.08
N GLN A 74 11.60 35.74 18.07
CA GLN A 74 10.42 34.93 17.65
C GLN A 74 10.88 33.65 16.98
N PHE A 75 11.84 33.72 16.10
CA PHE A 75 12.41 32.52 15.45
C PHE A 75 13.06 31.60 16.49
N LEU A 76 13.87 32.13 17.40
CA LEU A 76 14.53 31.33 18.45
C LEU A 76 13.49 30.60 19.32
N ALA A 77 12.38 31.25 19.67
CA ALA A 77 11.32 30.60 20.45
C ALA A 77 10.66 29.45 19.66
N MET A 78 10.41 29.61 18.33
CA MET A 78 9.91 28.55 17.47
C MET A 78 10.93 27.39 17.36
N TYR A 79 12.20 27.72 17.20
CA TYR A 79 13.28 26.76 17.07
C TYR A 79 13.47 25.92 18.33
N GLU A 80 13.52 26.57 19.50
CA GLU A 80 13.63 25.87 20.79
C GLU A 80 12.42 24.97 21.08
N ASN A 81 11.20 25.45 20.77
CA ASN A 81 9.99 24.64 20.90
C ASN A 81 10.02 23.41 19.96
N THR A 82 10.44 23.61 18.71
CA THR A 82 10.56 22.52 17.74
C THR A 82 11.60 21.49 18.17
N LEU A 83 12.76 21.93 18.65
CA LEU A 83 13.78 21.03 19.20
C LEU A 83 13.29 20.25 20.40
N LYS A 84 12.60 20.91 21.34
CA LYS A 84 12.00 20.26 22.50
C LYS A 84 11.01 19.17 22.07
N ASN A 85 10.12 19.47 21.12
CA ASN A 85 9.13 18.50 20.61
C ASN A 85 9.84 17.33 19.89
N PHE A 86 10.89 17.63 19.13
CA PHE A 86 11.68 16.60 18.45
C PHE A 86 12.39 15.68 19.44
N ASP A 87 13.07 16.24 20.44
CA ASP A 87 13.78 15.47 21.46
C ASP A 87 12.79 14.61 22.28
N GLN A 88 11.65 15.17 22.64
CA GLN A 88 10.58 14.41 23.32
C GLN A 88 10.08 13.26 22.44
N TYR A 89 9.85 13.49 21.14
CA TYR A 89 9.44 12.46 20.21
C TYR A 89 10.48 11.35 20.09
N MET A 90 11.75 11.70 19.90
CA MET A 90 12.86 10.75 19.74
C MET A 90 13.10 9.91 20.99
N CYS A 91 12.95 10.52 22.19
CA CYS A 91 13.17 9.85 23.48
C CYS A 91 11.90 9.25 24.09
N ASN A 92 10.73 9.34 23.42
CA ASN A 92 9.48 8.82 23.97
C ASN A 92 9.53 7.29 24.08
N GLU A 93 9.51 6.81 25.33
CA GLU A 93 9.44 5.39 25.67
C GLU A 93 8.00 4.90 25.88
N ASN A 94 7.00 5.80 25.98
CA ASN A 94 5.60 5.46 26.13
C ASN A 94 4.91 5.28 24.78
N THR A 95 5.49 4.44 23.90
CA THR A 95 4.94 4.15 22.58
C THR A 95 3.86 3.08 22.63
N TRP A 96 3.14 2.88 21.52
CA TRP A 96 2.16 1.80 21.40
C TRP A 96 2.77 0.42 21.69
N LEU A 97 3.98 0.16 21.16
CA LEU A 97 4.69 -1.10 21.40
C LEU A 97 4.96 -1.32 22.89
N GLU A 98 5.47 -0.31 23.56
CA GLU A 98 5.81 -0.41 24.98
C GLU A 98 4.59 -0.59 25.87
N ARG A 99 3.46 0.01 25.50
CA ARG A 99 2.21 -0.14 26.26
C ARG A 99 1.55 -1.50 26.06
N ASN A 100 1.58 -2.03 24.84
CA ASN A 100 0.79 -3.21 24.47
C ASN A 100 1.62 -4.49 24.37
N HIS A 101 2.89 -4.39 23.94
CA HIS A 101 3.75 -5.54 23.63
C HIS A 101 5.23 -5.31 24.02
N PRO A 102 5.54 -4.98 25.30
CA PRO A 102 6.91 -4.64 25.71
C PRO A 102 7.90 -5.81 25.54
N ASP A 103 7.41 -7.05 25.51
CA ASP A 103 8.19 -8.26 25.22
C ASP A 103 8.65 -8.38 23.75
N ARG A 104 8.14 -7.53 22.89
CA ARG A 104 8.47 -7.49 21.44
C ARG A 104 9.45 -6.37 21.06
N ARG A 105 9.92 -5.58 22.03
CA ARG A 105 10.80 -4.41 21.82
C ARG A 105 12.00 -4.69 20.92
N ASP A 106 12.68 -5.83 21.14
CA ASP A 106 13.90 -6.17 20.44
C ASP A 106 13.66 -6.89 19.10
N ARG A 107 12.39 -7.12 18.71
CA ARG A 107 12.04 -7.86 17.50
C ARG A 107 12.08 -6.94 16.27
N CYS A 108 13.07 -7.16 15.42
CA CYS A 108 13.32 -6.32 14.25
C CYS A 108 12.53 -6.80 13.02
N VAL A 109 11.80 -5.88 12.42
CA VAL A 109 11.09 -6.06 11.15
C VAL A 109 11.82 -5.35 10.02
N ALA A 110 12.13 -6.04 8.93
CA ALA A 110 12.65 -5.45 7.70
C ALA A 110 11.56 -5.37 6.63
N TYR A 111 11.31 -4.15 6.12
CA TYR A 111 10.27 -3.85 5.14
C TYR A 111 10.89 -3.45 3.81
N PHE A 112 10.54 -4.16 2.74
CA PHE A 112 11.11 -3.99 1.41
C PHE A 112 10.07 -3.45 0.44
N CYS A 113 10.35 -2.30 -0.18
CA CYS A 113 9.49 -1.71 -1.19
C CYS A 113 10.34 -0.95 -2.22
N ALA A 114 9.91 -0.95 -3.48
CA ALA A 114 10.59 -0.23 -4.55
C ALA A 114 10.41 1.29 -4.49
N GLU A 115 9.41 1.79 -3.77
CA GLU A 115 9.06 3.21 -3.71
C GLU A 115 8.58 3.63 -2.32
N TYR A 116 8.90 4.88 -1.91
CA TYR A 116 8.49 5.48 -0.64
C TYR A 116 8.08 6.94 -0.82
N GLY A 117 6.86 7.28 -0.44
CA GLY A 117 6.29 8.61 -0.54
C GLY A 117 6.20 9.30 0.81
N PHE A 118 7.19 10.10 1.18
CA PHE A 118 7.22 10.84 2.45
C PHE A 118 6.78 12.29 2.30
N HIS A 119 7.28 12.96 1.24
CA HIS A 119 7.04 14.36 0.97
C HIS A 119 7.32 14.64 -0.52
N GLU A 120 6.68 15.66 -1.11
CA GLU A 120 6.88 16.04 -2.53
C GLU A 120 8.28 16.50 -2.87
N SER A 121 9.08 16.92 -1.89
CA SER A 121 10.49 17.30 -2.10
C SER A 121 11.43 16.10 -2.28
N PHE A 122 10.96 14.89 -1.97
CA PHE A 122 11.73 13.65 -2.09
C PHE A 122 11.01 12.65 -3.01
N PRO A 123 11.13 12.80 -4.32
CA PRO A 123 10.28 12.13 -5.33
C PRO A 123 10.74 10.71 -5.67
N ILE A 124 10.90 9.84 -4.67
CA ILE A 124 11.19 8.41 -4.83
C ILE A 124 9.92 7.55 -4.78
N TYR A 125 8.79 8.09 -5.19
CA TYR A 125 7.49 7.43 -5.29
C TYR A 125 6.76 7.83 -6.57
N SER A 126 5.86 6.95 -7.03
CA SER A 126 5.04 7.20 -8.22
C SER A 126 3.55 7.37 -7.88
N GLY A 127 3.05 6.59 -6.94
CA GLY A 127 1.62 6.51 -6.64
C GLY A 127 1.29 6.01 -5.24
N GLY A 128 0.10 5.37 -5.13
CA GLY A 128 -0.47 4.96 -3.85
C GLY A 128 0.38 3.96 -3.06
N LEU A 129 1.10 3.06 -3.77
CA LEU A 129 1.98 2.08 -3.12
C LEU A 129 3.09 2.75 -2.31
N GLY A 130 3.80 3.70 -2.93
CA GLY A 130 4.88 4.43 -2.25
C GLY A 130 4.36 5.33 -1.14
N ILE A 131 3.21 5.98 -1.34
CA ILE A 131 2.58 6.79 -0.28
C ILE A 131 2.25 5.92 0.93
N LEU A 132 1.66 4.73 0.71
CA LEU A 132 1.36 3.80 1.80
C LEU A 132 2.64 3.32 2.50
N ALA A 133 3.70 2.98 1.75
CA ALA A 133 4.98 2.59 2.33
C ALA A 133 5.59 3.71 3.18
N GLY A 134 5.47 4.98 2.74
CA GLY A 134 5.89 6.14 3.52
C GLY A 134 5.07 6.32 4.79
N ASP A 135 3.75 6.22 4.70
CA ASP A 135 2.83 6.30 5.83
C ASP A 135 3.08 5.15 6.83
N HIS A 136 3.36 3.94 6.34
CA HIS A 136 3.73 2.77 7.15
C HIS A 136 4.99 3.03 7.99
N LEU A 137 6.07 3.57 7.37
CA LEU A 137 7.31 3.88 8.08
C LEU A 137 7.14 4.99 9.12
N LYS A 138 6.42 6.04 8.79
CA LYS A 138 6.09 7.11 9.74
C LYS A 138 5.37 6.55 10.95
N THR A 139 4.38 5.71 10.71
CA THR A 139 3.60 5.06 11.78
C THR A 139 4.43 4.07 12.58
N ALA A 140 5.32 3.29 11.95
CA ALA A 140 6.24 2.41 12.67
C ALA A 140 7.13 3.20 13.64
N SER A 141 7.57 4.39 13.23
CA SER A 141 8.29 5.34 14.09
C SER A 141 7.43 5.83 15.25
N ASP A 142 6.18 6.25 14.99
CA ASP A 142 5.26 6.76 16.02
C ASP A 142 4.91 5.67 17.05
N MET A 143 4.70 4.45 16.59
CA MET A 143 4.37 3.30 17.43
C MET A 143 5.59 2.71 18.17
N GLY A 144 6.80 3.13 17.84
CA GLY A 144 8.04 2.67 18.48
C GLY A 144 8.47 1.26 18.07
N LEU A 145 8.03 0.76 16.92
CA LEU A 145 8.42 -0.55 16.41
C LEU A 145 9.92 -0.55 16.06
N ASN A 146 10.63 -1.64 16.40
CA ASN A 146 11.98 -1.87 15.90
C ASN A 146 11.90 -2.25 14.42
N PHE A 147 12.02 -1.24 13.56
CA PHE A 147 11.65 -1.32 12.16
C PHE A 147 12.73 -0.70 11.27
N VAL A 148 13.11 -1.42 10.23
CA VAL A 148 14.02 -0.93 9.20
C VAL A 148 13.42 -1.15 7.82
N ALA A 149 13.74 -0.25 6.90
CA ALA A 149 13.23 -0.35 5.54
C ALA A 149 14.36 -0.37 4.50
N VAL A 150 14.09 -0.96 3.34
CA VAL A 150 15.01 -1.04 2.21
C VAL A 150 14.31 -0.62 0.93
N GLY A 151 14.98 0.18 0.12
CA GLY A 151 14.51 0.65 -1.17
C GLY A 151 15.64 0.97 -2.14
N LEU A 152 15.29 1.67 -3.22
CA LEU A 152 16.23 2.13 -4.25
C LEU A 152 16.25 3.67 -4.28
N LEU A 153 17.42 4.27 -4.48
CA LEU A 153 17.58 5.71 -4.62
C LEU A 153 17.65 6.07 -6.11
N TYR A 154 16.58 6.68 -6.60
CA TYR A 154 16.46 6.99 -8.02
C TYR A 154 17.03 8.37 -8.36
N ARG A 155 18.04 8.40 -9.24
CA ARG A 155 18.74 9.64 -9.66
C ARG A 155 17.82 10.67 -10.32
N ASN A 156 16.81 10.21 -11.05
CA ASN A 156 15.84 11.07 -11.71
C ASN A 156 14.44 10.97 -11.06
N GLY A 157 14.28 10.14 -10.01
CA GLY A 157 13.01 9.93 -9.32
C GLY A 157 11.90 9.43 -10.24
N TYR A 158 10.69 9.98 -10.04
CA TYR A 158 9.57 9.85 -10.96
C TYR A 158 9.40 11.15 -11.74
N PHE A 159 8.80 11.12 -12.92
CA PHE A 159 8.72 12.26 -13.83
C PHE A 159 7.83 13.40 -13.32
N GLU A 160 8.13 14.63 -13.74
CA GLU A 160 7.24 15.77 -13.67
C GLU A 160 6.35 15.80 -14.92
N GLN A 161 5.03 15.93 -14.70
CA GLN A 161 4.07 15.99 -15.79
C GLN A 161 3.94 17.42 -16.30
N ARG A 162 3.97 17.57 -17.64
CA ARG A 162 3.48 18.76 -18.32
C ARG A 162 2.42 18.36 -19.34
N ILE A 163 1.33 19.07 -19.38
CA ILE A 163 0.29 18.91 -20.41
C ILE A 163 0.61 19.95 -21.50
N ASP A 164 0.79 19.49 -22.73
CA ASP A 164 1.05 20.40 -23.86
C ASP A 164 -0.22 20.99 -24.45
N GLU A 165 -0.09 21.80 -25.49
CA GLU A 165 -1.20 22.49 -26.17
C GLU A 165 -2.23 21.54 -26.78
N SER A 166 -1.83 20.31 -27.11
CA SER A 166 -2.70 19.26 -27.62
C SER A 166 -3.43 18.48 -26.51
N GLY A 167 -3.15 18.77 -25.25
CA GLY A 167 -3.64 18.02 -24.10
C GLY A 167 -2.84 16.75 -23.79
N TRP A 168 -1.72 16.50 -24.51
CA TRP A 168 -0.93 15.31 -24.31
C TRP A 168 0.05 15.45 -23.14
N GLN A 169 0.18 14.37 -22.36
CA GLN A 169 1.13 14.32 -21.24
C GLN A 169 2.56 14.20 -21.73
N GLN A 170 3.41 15.13 -21.35
CA GLN A 170 4.86 15.09 -21.50
C GLN A 170 5.49 14.66 -20.17
N ASN A 171 6.47 13.75 -20.23
CA ASN A 171 7.18 13.24 -19.06
C ASN A 171 8.56 13.93 -18.98
N ILE A 172 8.75 14.78 -17.98
CA ILE A 172 10.01 15.51 -17.79
C ILE A 172 10.79 14.87 -16.64
N TYR A 173 11.99 14.40 -16.94
CA TYR A 173 12.89 13.82 -15.95
C TYR A 173 13.99 14.82 -15.61
N SER A 174 14.11 15.15 -14.33
CA SER A 174 15.17 16.00 -13.79
C SER A 174 16.20 15.12 -13.09
N ARG A 175 17.49 15.35 -13.35
CA ARG A 175 18.54 14.69 -12.59
C ARG A 175 18.70 15.41 -11.25
N TYR A 176 18.50 14.71 -10.14
CA TYR A 176 18.61 15.27 -8.80
C TYR A 176 20.05 15.18 -8.25
N ASP A 177 20.42 16.20 -7.49
CA ASP A 177 21.57 16.13 -6.61
C ASP A 177 21.11 15.52 -5.27
N PHE A 178 21.74 14.44 -4.86
CA PHE A 178 21.38 13.78 -3.61
C PHE A 178 21.72 14.59 -2.36
N GLU A 179 22.61 15.55 -2.47
CA GLU A 179 22.86 16.53 -1.42
C GLU A 179 21.63 17.42 -1.12
N ASP A 180 20.70 17.57 -2.07
CA ASP A 180 19.45 18.29 -1.89
C ASP A 180 18.33 17.46 -1.22
N PHE A 181 18.63 16.19 -0.87
CA PHE A 181 17.72 15.26 -0.24
C PHE A 181 18.09 14.97 1.22
N PRO A 182 17.14 14.50 2.03
CA PRO A 182 17.39 14.10 3.42
C PRO A 182 18.12 12.75 3.51
N VAL A 183 19.10 12.53 2.65
CA VAL A 183 19.90 11.30 2.60
C VAL A 183 21.33 11.59 3.05
N VAL A 184 21.93 10.62 3.72
CA VAL A 184 23.36 10.63 4.07
C VAL A 184 23.97 9.30 3.65
N PRO A 185 25.26 9.25 3.24
CA PRO A 185 25.94 7.97 3.05
C PRO A 185 25.84 7.12 4.32
N ALA A 186 25.52 5.85 4.18
CA ALA A 186 25.69 4.91 5.29
C ALA A 186 27.19 4.69 5.51
N VAL A 187 27.61 4.69 6.76
CA VAL A 187 29.01 4.52 7.15
C VAL A 187 29.15 3.36 8.12
N ASP A 188 30.31 2.72 8.09
CA ASP A 188 30.70 1.69 9.05
C ASP A 188 31.19 2.31 10.39
N GLU A 189 31.68 1.46 11.29
CA GLU A 189 32.20 1.87 12.59
C GLU A 189 33.44 2.78 12.51
N ASN A 190 34.15 2.78 11.37
CA ASN A 190 35.32 3.63 11.13
C ASN A 190 34.96 4.96 10.47
N GLY A 191 33.71 5.14 10.06
CA GLY A 191 33.23 6.30 9.32
C GLY A 191 33.42 6.19 7.81
N ASP A 192 33.79 5.00 7.29
CA ASP A 192 33.95 4.77 5.86
C ASP A 192 32.60 4.44 5.21
N GLU A 193 32.38 4.95 3.98
CA GLU A 193 31.14 4.69 3.24
C GLU A 193 30.97 3.19 2.94
N VAL A 194 29.75 2.68 3.11
CA VAL A 194 29.44 1.27 2.94
C VAL A 194 28.93 0.97 1.55
N TYR A 195 29.48 -0.07 0.95
CA TYR A 195 29.11 -0.59 -0.37
C TYR A 195 28.81 -2.07 -0.28
N ILE A 196 27.87 -2.50 -1.14
CA ILE A 196 27.60 -3.93 -1.38
C ILE A 196 27.86 -4.27 -2.84
N ASN A 197 27.97 -5.56 -3.14
CA ASN A 197 27.94 -6.04 -4.52
C ASN A 197 27.04 -7.26 -4.66
N ILE A 198 26.49 -7.43 -5.86
CA ILE A 198 25.72 -8.59 -6.30
C ILE A 198 26.28 -9.14 -7.60
N ASP A 199 26.09 -10.44 -7.84
CA ASP A 199 26.55 -11.07 -9.08
C ASP A 199 25.50 -10.87 -10.18
N LEU A 200 25.89 -10.27 -11.27
CA LEU A 200 25.17 -10.25 -12.55
C LEU A 200 25.90 -11.16 -13.57
N PRO A 201 25.27 -11.53 -14.69
CA PRO A 201 25.93 -12.33 -15.71
C PRO A 201 27.27 -11.75 -16.15
N GLY A 202 28.35 -12.45 -15.82
CA GLY A 202 29.72 -12.09 -16.20
C GLY A 202 30.39 -10.93 -15.44
N ARG A 203 29.73 -10.31 -14.47
CA ARG A 203 30.28 -9.17 -13.71
C ARG A 203 29.65 -9.01 -12.32
N LYS A 204 30.22 -8.10 -11.53
CA LYS A 204 29.64 -7.65 -10.27
C LYS A 204 28.99 -6.30 -10.45
N LEU A 205 27.78 -6.15 -9.90
CA LEU A 205 27.12 -4.87 -9.73
C LEU A 205 27.40 -4.37 -8.31
N TRP A 206 27.91 -3.16 -8.18
CA TRP A 206 28.16 -2.49 -6.91
C TRP A 206 27.04 -1.52 -6.61
N ALA A 207 26.69 -1.37 -5.35
CA ALA A 207 25.77 -0.35 -4.90
C ALA A 207 26.28 0.33 -3.62
N LYS A 208 26.17 1.66 -3.60
CA LYS A 208 26.37 2.51 -2.41
C LYS A 208 25.09 2.46 -1.57
N ILE A 209 25.24 2.43 -0.27
CA ILE A 209 24.12 2.48 0.66
C ILE A 209 23.95 3.92 1.16
N TRP A 210 22.73 4.44 1.02
CA TRP A 210 22.32 5.71 1.60
C TRP A 210 21.33 5.47 2.74
N ARG A 211 21.41 6.30 3.79
CA ARG A 211 20.50 6.26 4.93
C ARG A 211 19.59 7.48 4.92
N VAL A 212 18.29 7.24 5.17
CA VAL A 212 17.26 8.26 5.44
C VAL A 212 16.73 8.03 6.84
N GLN A 213 16.67 9.08 7.66
CA GLN A 213 16.07 9.00 8.97
C GLN A 213 14.59 9.40 8.88
N VAL A 214 13.69 8.50 9.29
CA VAL A 214 12.24 8.69 9.29
C VAL A 214 11.74 8.61 10.73
N GLY A 215 11.79 9.74 11.44
CA GLY A 215 11.61 9.75 12.89
C GLY A 215 12.62 8.82 13.57
N LYS A 216 12.15 7.78 14.25
CA LYS A 216 12.97 6.76 14.94
C LYS A 216 13.44 5.64 14.00
N THR A 217 12.77 5.42 12.84
CA THR A 217 13.07 4.34 11.90
C THR A 217 14.12 4.75 10.87
N ALA A 218 14.84 3.78 10.30
CA ALA A 218 15.82 4.00 9.25
C ALA A 218 15.38 3.34 7.94
N LEU A 219 15.55 4.08 6.83
CA LEU A 219 15.40 3.56 5.48
C LEU A 219 16.77 3.53 4.81
N PHE A 220 17.15 2.36 4.27
CA PHE A 220 18.37 2.17 3.50
C PHE A 220 18.04 2.11 2.01
N LEU A 221 18.65 2.99 1.24
CA LEU A 221 18.44 3.12 -0.20
C LEU A 221 19.70 2.73 -0.97
N LEU A 222 19.54 1.88 -1.98
CA LEU A 222 20.64 1.40 -2.82
C LEU A 222 20.77 2.26 -4.08
N ASP A 223 22.01 2.65 -4.39
CA ASP A 223 22.37 3.48 -5.54
C ASP A 223 23.49 2.83 -6.35
N THR A 224 23.23 2.59 -7.64
CA THR A 224 24.22 2.03 -8.59
C THR A 224 24.94 3.07 -9.43
N ASP A 225 24.57 4.37 -9.36
CA ASP A 225 25.26 5.45 -10.10
C ASP A 225 26.60 5.83 -9.46
N ILE A 226 27.51 4.87 -9.42
CA ILE A 226 28.82 4.96 -8.81
C ILE A 226 29.94 4.57 -9.78
N PRO A 227 31.17 5.10 -9.61
CA PRO A 227 32.28 4.88 -10.55
C PRO A 227 32.71 3.42 -10.74
N GLN A 228 32.44 2.55 -9.75
CA GLN A 228 32.81 1.12 -9.79
C GLN A 228 32.01 0.34 -10.83
N ASN A 229 30.87 0.87 -11.28
CA ASN A 229 30.00 0.23 -12.24
C ASN A 229 30.25 0.70 -13.68
N GLU A 230 29.97 -0.20 -14.64
CA GLU A 230 29.85 0.16 -16.04
C GLU A 230 28.71 1.17 -16.25
N VAL A 231 28.80 1.97 -17.33
CA VAL A 231 27.84 3.05 -17.62
C VAL A 231 26.38 2.56 -17.67
N GLU A 232 26.16 1.37 -18.23
CA GLU A 232 24.80 0.80 -18.33
C GLU A 232 24.26 0.35 -16.97
N ASP A 233 25.12 -0.16 -16.09
CA ASP A 233 24.71 -0.60 -14.75
C ASP A 233 24.43 0.56 -13.81
N ARG A 234 25.08 1.72 -14.02
CA ARG A 234 24.77 2.96 -13.30
C ARG A 234 23.34 3.42 -13.55
N LYS A 235 22.73 3.03 -14.66
CA LYS A 235 21.36 3.40 -15.02
C LYS A 235 20.28 2.59 -14.28
N ILE A 236 20.64 1.50 -13.58
CA ILE A 236 19.66 0.64 -12.89
C ILE A 236 18.84 1.46 -11.88
N THR A 237 19.47 2.38 -11.15
CA THR A 237 18.79 3.28 -10.21
C THR A 237 18.54 4.68 -10.80
N SER A 238 18.38 4.81 -12.12
CA SER A 238 18.07 6.12 -12.71
C SER A 238 16.63 6.53 -12.50
N ASN A 239 15.67 5.70 -12.88
CA ASN A 239 14.25 6.04 -12.90
C ASN A 239 13.41 4.99 -12.18
N LEU A 240 12.48 5.44 -11.34
CA LEU A 240 11.45 4.58 -10.78
C LEU A 240 10.52 4.09 -11.92
N TYR A 241 10.33 2.78 -12.02
CA TYR A 241 9.55 2.12 -13.08
C TYR A 241 10.01 2.48 -14.51
N GLY A 242 11.28 2.79 -14.70
CA GLY A 242 11.86 3.08 -16.00
C GLY A 242 12.49 1.86 -16.66
N GLY A 243 12.67 1.96 -18.00
CA GLY A 243 13.34 0.92 -18.80
C GLY A 243 12.40 -0.21 -19.22
N ASP A 244 13.04 -1.28 -19.73
CA ASP A 244 12.39 -2.51 -20.19
C ASP A 244 12.26 -3.56 -19.05
N ARG A 245 11.73 -4.73 -19.40
CA ARG A 245 11.59 -5.86 -18.46
C ARG A 245 12.92 -6.31 -17.85
N GLU A 246 14.01 -6.25 -18.59
CA GLU A 246 15.33 -6.64 -18.09
C GLU A 246 15.86 -5.60 -17.07
N MET A 247 15.62 -4.32 -17.31
CA MET A 247 15.95 -3.26 -16.35
C MET A 247 15.12 -3.46 -15.07
N ARG A 248 13.85 -3.80 -15.21
CA ARG A 248 12.98 -4.10 -14.07
C ARG A 248 13.51 -5.28 -13.26
N LEU A 249 13.89 -6.37 -13.91
CA LEU A 249 14.52 -7.53 -13.24
C LEU A 249 15.77 -7.13 -12.45
N LYS A 250 16.65 -6.30 -13.05
CA LYS A 250 17.87 -5.82 -12.37
C LYS A 250 17.55 -4.99 -11.12
N GLN A 251 16.53 -4.13 -11.19
CA GLN A 251 16.06 -3.36 -10.03
C GLN A 251 15.55 -4.28 -8.91
N GLU A 252 14.80 -5.32 -9.25
CA GLU A 252 14.26 -6.27 -8.26
C GLU A 252 15.34 -7.17 -7.67
N ILE A 253 16.33 -7.59 -8.47
CA ILE A 253 17.53 -8.28 -7.98
C ILE A 253 18.30 -7.39 -6.98
N LEU A 254 18.51 -6.12 -7.35
CA LEU A 254 19.19 -5.16 -6.49
C LEU A 254 18.42 -4.94 -5.19
N LEU A 255 17.10 -4.72 -5.27
CA LEU A 255 16.24 -4.51 -4.10
C LEU A 255 16.26 -5.74 -3.18
N GLY A 256 15.94 -6.91 -3.69
CA GLY A 256 15.81 -8.13 -2.88
C GLY A 256 17.17 -8.63 -2.39
N ILE A 257 18.06 -9.03 -3.30
CA ILE A 257 19.37 -9.61 -2.95
C ILE A 257 20.28 -8.53 -2.34
N GLY A 258 20.39 -7.38 -3.01
CA GLY A 258 21.21 -6.27 -2.53
C GLY A 258 20.74 -5.74 -1.17
N GLY A 259 19.43 -5.62 -0.98
CA GLY A 259 18.85 -5.15 0.27
C GLY A 259 19.15 -6.05 1.48
N VAL A 260 19.10 -7.38 1.31
CA VAL A 260 19.51 -8.31 2.38
C VAL A 260 20.98 -8.11 2.72
N ARG A 261 21.85 -8.04 1.71
CA ARG A 261 23.30 -7.80 1.91
C ARG A 261 23.57 -6.47 2.59
N ALA A 262 22.81 -5.41 2.23
CA ALA A 262 22.95 -4.10 2.85
C ALA A 262 22.64 -4.15 4.35
N LEU A 263 21.54 -4.79 4.76
CA LEU A 263 21.21 -4.94 6.17
C LEU A 263 22.29 -5.72 6.93
N ARG A 264 22.83 -6.79 6.32
CA ARG A 264 23.90 -7.61 6.96
C ARG A 264 25.17 -6.82 7.17
N VAL A 265 25.61 -6.07 6.16
CA VAL A 265 26.85 -5.23 6.27
C VAL A 265 26.66 -4.13 7.32
N MET A 266 25.43 -3.62 7.49
CA MET A 266 25.09 -2.65 8.54
C MET A 266 24.88 -3.30 9.93
N GLY A 267 25.14 -4.60 10.09
CA GLY A 267 24.98 -5.30 11.37
C GLY A 267 23.51 -5.59 11.75
N ILE A 268 22.55 -5.35 10.86
CA ILE A 268 21.12 -5.49 11.14
C ILE A 268 20.65 -6.90 10.79
N ASN A 269 20.00 -7.55 11.76
CA ASN A 269 19.57 -8.94 11.68
C ASN A 269 18.08 -9.10 11.99
N PRO A 270 17.18 -8.78 11.02
CA PRO A 270 15.75 -8.89 11.25
C PRO A 270 15.30 -10.33 11.47
N GLU A 271 14.32 -10.52 12.34
CA GLU A 271 13.61 -11.78 12.50
C GLU A 271 12.47 -11.93 11.49
N LEU A 272 11.86 -10.82 11.09
CA LEU A 272 10.78 -10.81 10.12
C LEU A 272 11.13 -9.97 8.89
N TRP A 273 10.74 -10.49 7.72
CA TRP A 273 10.99 -9.89 6.42
C TRP A 273 9.68 -9.67 5.68
N HIS A 274 9.28 -8.41 5.53
CA HIS A 274 8.05 -8.04 4.86
C HIS A 274 8.30 -7.63 3.42
N MET A 275 7.76 -8.41 2.50
CA MET A 275 7.72 -8.12 1.06
C MET A 275 6.47 -7.31 0.75
N ASN A 276 6.64 -5.99 0.54
CA ASN A 276 5.54 -5.12 0.13
C ASN A 276 5.46 -5.10 -1.40
N GLU A 277 4.66 -5.98 -1.97
CA GLU A 277 4.52 -6.35 -3.37
C GLU A 277 5.62 -7.31 -3.89
N GLY A 278 5.34 -7.95 -5.03
CA GLY A 278 6.18 -9.00 -5.63
C GLY A 278 7.62 -8.58 -5.96
N HIS A 279 7.83 -7.30 -6.27
CA HIS A 279 9.15 -6.78 -6.64
C HIS A 279 10.25 -6.95 -5.57
N ALA A 280 9.88 -7.28 -4.33
CA ALA A 280 10.82 -7.55 -3.25
C ALA A 280 11.15 -9.05 -3.06
N ALA A 281 10.50 -9.95 -3.79
CA ALA A 281 10.51 -11.39 -3.51
C ALA A 281 11.89 -12.05 -3.57
N PHE A 282 12.83 -11.50 -4.33
CA PHE A 282 14.21 -12.03 -4.39
C PHE A 282 14.98 -11.94 -3.07
N LEU A 283 14.49 -11.18 -2.06
CA LEU A 283 15.07 -11.22 -0.72
C LEU A 283 15.07 -12.64 -0.14
N SER A 284 14.03 -13.43 -0.46
CA SER A 284 13.92 -14.81 -0.01
C SER A 284 15.04 -15.70 -0.55
N LEU A 285 15.46 -15.48 -1.79
CA LEU A 285 16.54 -16.24 -2.41
C LEU A 285 17.89 -15.95 -1.74
N GLU A 286 18.20 -14.68 -1.45
CA GLU A 286 19.47 -14.35 -0.77
C GLU A 286 19.48 -14.91 0.65
N ARG A 287 18.36 -14.88 1.38
CA ARG A 287 18.24 -15.52 2.69
C ARG A 287 18.45 -17.03 2.61
N ILE A 288 17.89 -17.72 1.60
CA ILE A 288 18.15 -19.15 1.35
C ILE A 288 19.65 -19.37 1.16
N ARG A 289 20.32 -18.53 0.33
CA ARG A 289 21.77 -18.62 0.11
C ARG A 289 22.55 -18.48 1.42
N GLU A 290 22.19 -17.52 2.27
CA GLU A 290 22.83 -17.34 3.58
C GLU A 290 22.78 -18.61 4.43
N TYR A 291 21.63 -19.29 4.51
CA TYR A 291 21.48 -20.51 5.29
C TYR A 291 22.17 -21.71 4.67
N VAL A 292 22.13 -21.86 3.35
CA VAL A 292 22.85 -22.95 2.65
C VAL A 292 24.35 -22.81 2.83
N GLN A 293 24.91 -21.62 2.57
CA GLN A 293 26.36 -21.40 2.64
C GLN A 293 26.89 -21.20 4.06
N GLY A 294 26.14 -20.49 4.91
CA GLY A 294 26.58 -20.12 6.25
C GLY A 294 26.27 -21.16 7.32
N LYS A 295 25.19 -21.96 7.16
CA LYS A 295 24.77 -23.00 8.11
C LYS A 295 24.83 -24.39 7.53
N GLY A 296 25.17 -24.56 6.26
CA GLY A 296 25.30 -25.87 5.61
C GLY A 296 23.97 -26.62 5.44
N LEU A 297 22.83 -25.90 5.43
CA LEU A 297 21.53 -26.50 5.19
C LEU A 297 21.39 -26.90 3.71
N ASP A 298 20.59 -27.93 3.44
CA ASP A 298 20.11 -28.19 2.09
C ASP A 298 19.09 -27.12 1.65
N PHE A 299 18.85 -27.01 0.35
CA PHE A 299 18.00 -25.98 -0.23
C PHE A 299 16.56 -26.04 0.30
N ALA A 300 15.96 -27.21 0.38
CA ALA A 300 14.57 -27.37 0.80
C ALA A 300 14.37 -27.02 2.28
N THR A 301 15.33 -27.40 3.14
CA THR A 301 15.35 -27.00 4.55
C THR A 301 15.53 -25.48 4.70
N ALA A 302 16.46 -24.89 3.94
CA ALA A 302 16.69 -23.44 3.97
C ALA A 302 15.46 -22.67 3.47
N ALA A 303 14.79 -23.13 2.40
CA ALA A 303 13.55 -22.53 1.89
C ALA A 303 12.41 -22.62 2.92
N THR A 304 12.28 -23.75 3.62
CA THR A 304 11.31 -23.92 4.70
C THR A 304 11.55 -22.94 5.85
N LEU A 305 12.80 -22.76 6.26
CA LEU A 305 13.16 -21.81 7.30
C LEU A 305 12.89 -20.36 6.86
N VAL A 306 13.30 -19.97 5.64
CA VAL A 306 13.07 -18.63 5.10
C VAL A 306 11.58 -18.33 4.99
N LYS A 307 10.77 -19.27 4.50
CA LYS A 307 9.32 -19.16 4.47
C LYS A 307 8.74 -18.78 5.83
N SER A 308 9.20 -19.42 6.90
CA SER A 308 8.65 -19.21 8.25
C SER A 308 8.88 -17.82 8.84
N GLY A 309 9.77 -17.00 8.26
CA GLY A 309 10.06 -15.64 8.69
C GLY A 309 9.69 -14.54 7.69
N ASN A 310 8.86 -14.85 6.67
CA ASN A 310 8.43 -13.89 5.66
C ASN A 310 6.94 -13.59 5.74
N VAL A 311 6.61 -12.31 5.51
CA VAL A 311 5.25 -11.81 5.25
C VAL A 311 5.20 -11.20 3.87
N PHE A 312 4.11 -11.41 3.14
CA PHE A 312 3.88 -10.85 1.81
C PHE A 312 2.56 -10.10 1.75
N THR A 313 2.61 -8.85 1.29
CA THR A 313 1.43 -8.05 0.99
C THR A 313 1.32 -7.80 -0.50
N THR A 314 0.20 -8.21 -1.12
CA THR A 314 -0.13 -7.87 -2.50
C THR A 314 -1.02 -6.63 -2.58
N HIS A 315 -0.74 -5.73 -3.52
CA HIS A 315 -1.54 -4.54 -3.82
C HIS A 315 -2.19 -4.59 -5.20
N THR A 316 -2.03 -5.69 -5.92
CA THR A 316 -2.41 -5.82 -7.32
C THR A 316 -3.60 -6.76 -7.48
N PRO A 317 -4.80 -6.24 -7.84
CA PRO A 317 -6.03 -7.06 -7.96
C PRO A 317 -6.20 -7.69 -9.35
N VAL A 318 -5.25 -7.49 -10.28
CA VAL A 318 -5.34 -7.97 -11.67
C VAL A 318 -4.04 -8.64 -12.12
N PRO A 319 -4.12 -9.74 -12.91
CA PRO A 319 -2.92 -10.49 -13.35
C PRO A 319 -1.90 -9.62 -14.09
N ALA A 320 -2.37 -8.73 -14.97
CA ALA A 320 -1.51 -7.88 -15.82
C ALA A 320 -0.65 -6.85 -15.04
N GLY A 321 -0.94 -6.64 -13.77
CA GLY A 321 -0.18 -5.72 -12.92
C GLY A 321 0.95 -6.40 -12.14
N ASN A 322 1.08 -7.73 -12.19
CA ASN A 322 2.12 -8.48 -11.50
C ASN A 322 3.38 -8.56 -12.36
N ASP A 323 4.56 -8.47 -11.71
CA ASP A 323 5.84 -8.61 -12.40
C ASP A 323 6.07 -10.08 -12.76
N ILE A 324 6.20 -10.35 -14.07
CA ILE A 324 6.48 -11.65 -14.65
C ILE A 324 7.66 -11.56 -15.63
N PHE A 325 8.49 -12.59 -15.64
CA PHE A 325 9.69 -12.66 -16.47
C PHE A 325 9.74 -13.94 -17.29
N ASP A 326 10.30 -13.86 -18.50
CA ASP A 326 10.53 -15.03 -19.31
C ASP A 326 11.56 -15.96 -18.62
N LEU A 327 11.34 -17.28 -18.71
CA LEU A 327 12.21 -18.25 -18.03
C LEU A 327 13.67 -18.16 -18.51
N GLU A 328 13.90 -17.82 -19.78
CA GLU A 328 15.25 -17.66 -20.34
C GLU A 328 16.02 -16.50 -19.70
N ILE A 329 15.34 -15.37 -19.39
CA ILE A 329 15.98 -14.25 -18.72
C ILE A 329 16.32 -14.59 -17.29
N ILE A 330 15.41 -15.27 -16.58
CA ILE A 330 15.68 -15.77 -15.22
C ILE A 330 16.85 -16.75 -15.22
N GLU A 331 16.90 -17.70 -16.17
CA GLU A 331 18.02 -18.62 -16.31
C GLU A 331 19.35 -17.90 -16.52
N ARG A 332 19.39 -16.89 -17.38
CA ARG A 332 20.59 -16.09 -17.64
C ARG A 332 21.11 -15.39 -16.37
N TYR A 333 20.22 -14.88 -15.50
CA TYR A 333 20.60 -14.13 -14.30
C TYR A 333 20.88 -15.04 -13.09
N PHE A 334 20.22 -16.19 -12.99
CA PHE A 334 20.28 -17.04 -11.80
C PHE A 334 21.01 -18.38 -12.01
N ARG A 335 21.54 -18.67 -13.20
CA ARG A 335 22.25 -19.95 -13.49
C ARG A 335 23.34 -20.27 -12.47
N PHE A 336 24.15 -19.30 -12.07
CA PHE A 336 25.19 -19.52 -11.06
C PHE A 336 24.67 -19.48 -9.63
N PHE A 337 23.44 -19.02 -9.45
CA PHE A 337 22.83 -18.93 -8.12
C PHE A 337 22.39 -20.32 -7.64
N TRP A 338 21.71 -21.11 -8.45
CA TRP A 338 21.27 -22.45 -8.02
C TRP A 338 22.44 -23.42 -7.76
N GLU A 339 23.58 -23.25 -8.44
CA GLU A 339 24.80 -23.96 -8.07
C GLU A 339 25.29 -23.61 -6.66
N LYS A 340 25.22 -22.33 -6.29
CA LYS A 340 25.60 -21.81 -4.98
C LYS A 340 24.70 -22.30 -3.84
N VAL A 341 23.43 -22.52 -4.12
CA VAL A 341 22.44 -23.02 -3.17
C VAL A 341 22.21 -24.53 -3.29
N LYS A 342 22.99 -25.23 -4.14
CA LYS A 342 22.96 -26.67 -4.32
C LYS A 342 21.57 -27.24 -4.66
N THR A 343 20.86 -26.57 -5.54
CA THR A 343 19.55 -26.98 -6.06
C THR A 343 19.60 -27.22 -7.58
N SER A 344 18.61 -27.92 -8.11
CA SER A 344 18.45 -28.08 -9.55
C SER A 344 17.81 -26.83 -10.19
N ARG A 345 17.93 -26.72 -11.53
CA ARG A 345 17.22 -25.70 -12.29
C ARG A 345 15.70 -25.81 -12.09
N GLU A 346 15.22 -27.02 -12.13
CA GLU A 346 13.78 -27.35 -12.04
C GLU A 346 13.23 -26.93 -10.67
N GLU A 347 13.88 -27.27 -9.57
CA GLU A 347 13.49 -26.87 -8.23
C GLU A 347 13.51 -25.35 -8.04
N PHE A 348 14.54 -24.69 -8.58
CA PHE A 348 14.62 -23.23 -8.54
C PHE A 348 13.48 -22.56 -9.32
N MET A 349 13.25 -23.01 -10.57
CA MET A 349 12.21 -22.46 -11.41
C MET A 349 10.82 -22.69 -10.83
N GLU A 350 10.57 -23.84 -10.21
CA GLU A 350 9.28 -24.16 -9.57
C GLU A 350 8.88 -23.14 -8.48
N LEU A 351 9.82 -22.46 -7.85
CA LEU A 351 9.51 -21.44 -6.84
C LEU A 351 8.65 -20.29 -7.40
N GLY A 352 8.93 -19.87 -8.63
CA GLY A 352 8.21 -18.75 -9.25
C GLY A 352 7.40 -19.13 -10.49
N LEU A 353 7.36 -20.44 -10.85
CA LEU A 353 6.69 -20.89 -12.07
C LEU A 353 5.20 -20.65 -12.03
N GLU A 354 4.70 -19.88 -12.98
CA GLU A 354 3.29 -19.64 -13.26
C GLU A 354 2.93 -20.17 -14.64
N LYS A 355 1.87 -20.97 -14.73
CA LYS A 355 1.36 -21.57 -15.97
C LYS A 355 0.04 -20.91 -16.34
N PHE A 356 -0.03 -20.31 -17.51
CA PHE A 356 -1.23 -19.64 -17.99
C PHE A 356 -2.15 -20.59 -18.80
N PRO A 357 -3.47 -20.37 -18.75
CA PRO A 357 -4.38 -21.01 -19.70
C PRO A 357 -3.95 -20.67 -21.13
N GLY A 358 -3.61 -21.69 -21.93
CA GLY A 358 -3.07 -21.51 -23.30
C GLY A 358 -1.59 -21.92 -23.46
N GLY A 359 -0.93 -22.36 -22.39
CA GLY A 359 0.36 -23.07 -22.44
C GLY A 359 1.61 -22.19 -22.24
N GLY A 360 1.46 -20.89 -21.99
CA GLY A 360 2.58 -20.02 -21.64
C GLY A 360 3.07 -20.30 -20.22
N GLN A 361 4.40 -20.22 -20.01
CA GLN A 361 5.04 -20.32 -18.69
C GLN A 361 5.95 -19.13 -18.47
N HIS A 362 5.83 -18.50 -17.31
CA HIS A 362 6.68 -17.38 -16.89
C HIS A 362 7.11 -17.55 -15.43
N TYR A 363 8.12 -16.80 -15.03
CA TYR A 363 8.52 -16.68 -13.65
C TYR A 363 7.81 -15.48 -13.03
N SER A 364 6.92 -15.74 -12.09
CA SER A 364 6.09 -14.72 -11.42
C SER A 364 6.68 -14.37 -10.06
N MET A 365 6.91 -13.09 -9.83
CA MET A 365 7.42 -12.59 -8.55
C MET A 365 6.40 -12.76 -7.43
N THR A 366 5.11 -12.64 -7.76
CA THR A 366 4.04 -12.88 -6.78
C THR A 366 3.94 -14.36 -6.38
N VAL A 367 4.11 -15.28 -7.33
CA VAL A 367 4.17 -16.72 -7.03
C VAL A 367 5.35 -17.05 -6.12
N LEU A 368 6.53 -16.48 -6.42
CA LEU A 368 7.71 -16.62 -5.58
C LEU A 368 7.44 -16.11 -4.15
N ALA A 369 6.84 -14.92 -4.02
CA ALA A 369 6.52 -14.33 -2.72
C ALA A 369 5.50 -15.19 -1.93
N LEU A 370 4.42 -15.64 -2.56
CA LEU A 370 3.40 -16.49 -1.94
C LEU A 370 3.96 -17.83 -1.47
N LYS A 371 4.77 -18.49 -2.29
CA LYS A 371 5.38 -19.79 -1.93
C LYS A 371 6.40 -19.69 -0.80
N LEU A 372 7.08 -18.55 -0.66
CA LEU A 372 8.12 -18.32 0.35
C LEU A 372 7.71 -17.36 1.48
N SER A 373 6.40 -17.23 1.74
CA SER A 373 5.87 -16.51 2.89
C SER A 373 5.04 -17.42 3.79
N ALA A 374 5.14 -17.23 5.10
CA ALA A 374 4.29 -17.88 6.08
C ALA A 374 2.91 -17.23 6.10
N ALA A 375 2.86 -15.90 6.01
CA ALA A 375 1.62 -15.16 5.99
C ALA A 375 1.55 -14.24 4.76
N SER A 376 0.35 -14.16 4.16
CA SER A 376 0.09 -13.30 3.00
C SER A 376 -1.23 -12.58 3.17
N ASN A 377 -1.30 -11.32 2.70
CA ASN A 377 -2.52 -10.53 2.81
C ASN A 377 -2.77 -9.63 1.60
N GLY A 378 -4.06 -9.38 1.33
CA GLY A 378 -4.54 -8.26 0.54
C GLY A 378 -4.70 -7.00 1.41
N VAL A 379 -5.11 -5.89 0.81
CA VAL A 379 -5.12 -4.56 1.43
C VAL A 379 -6.51 -3.98 1.65
N SER A 380 -7.53 -4.80 1.51
CA SER A 380 -8.92 -4.61 1.95
C SER A 380 -9.60 -5.98 2.05
N GLU A 381 -10.75 -6.06 2.70
CA GLU A 381 -11.52 -7.31 2.80
C GLU A 381 -11.88 -7.86 1.42
N LEU A 382 -12.42 -7.00 0.54
CA LEU A 382 -12.73 -7.38 -0.83
C LEU A 382 -11.49 -7.83 -1.60
N HIS A 383 -10.36 -7.12 -1.45
CA HIS A 383 -9.11 -7.50 -2.11
C HIS A 383 -8.57 -8.82 -1.60
N GLY A 384 -8.72 -9.13 -0.32
CA GLY A 384 -8.42 -10.46 0.22
C GLY A 384 -9.20 -11.57 -0.50
N LYS A 385 -10.52 -11.37 -0.71
CA LYS A 385 -11.36 -12.28 -1.48
C LYS A 385 -10.92 -12.39 -2.95
N VAL A 386 -10.67 -11.27 -3.60
CA VAL A 386 -10.17 -11.21 -4.99
C VAL A 386 -8.83 -11.93 -5.12
N SER A 387 -7.91 -11.69 -4.19
CA SER A 387 -6.58 -12.33 -4.19
C SER A 387 -6.65 -13.84 -4.00
N ARG A 388 -7.52 -14.34 -3.11
CA ARG A 388 -7.74 -15.77 -2.96
C ARG A 388 -8.24 -16.42 -4.26
N ASN A 389 -9.17 -15.79 -4.95
CA ASN A 389 -9.66 -16.28 -6.25
C ASN A 389 -8.58 -16.23 -7.33
N LEU A 390 -7.83 -15.12 -7.40
CA LEU A 390 -6.78 -14.90 -8.39
C LEU A 390 -5.67 -15.94 -8.27
N TRP A 391 -5.25 -16.24 -7.05
CA TRP A 391 -4.11 -17.11 -6.76
C TRP A 391 -4.52 -18.53 -6.38
N ASN A 392 -5.80 -18.91 -6.50
CA ASN A 392 -6.28 -20.28 -6.18
C ASN A 392 -5.55 -21.35 -6.99
N HIS A 393 -5.13 -21.04 -8.21
CA HIS A 393 -4.40 -21.98 -9.07
C HIS A 393 -3.02 -22.40 -8.52
N ILE A 394 -2.44 -21.65 -7.59
CA ILE A 394 -1.22 -22.04 -6.86
C ILE A 394 -1.54 -23.04 -5.74
N TYR A 395 -2.79 -23.09 -5.31
CA TYR A 395 -3.31 -23.96 -4.23
C TYR A 395 -4.41 -24.90 -4.76
N PRO A 396 -4.09 -25.77 -5.75
CA PRO A 396 -5.10 -26.51 -6.51
C PRO A 396 -5.96 -27.45 -5.66
N ASP A 397 -5.49 -27.87 -4.50
CA ASP A 397 -6.19 -28.76 -3.59
C ASP A 397 -7.13 -28.03 -2.62
N LEU A 398 -7.04 -26.71 -2.53
CA LEU A 398 -7.86 -25.90 -1.62
C LEU A 398 -8.96 -25.15 -2.37
N PRO A 399 -10.19 -25.06 -1.83
CA PRO A 399 -11.18 -24.13 -2.37
C PRO A 399 -10.75 -22.69 -2.16
N ALA A 400 -11.18 -21.77 -3.01
CA ALA A 400 -10.75 -20.37 -2.98
C ALA A 400 -10.94 -19.70 -1.61
N VAL A 401 -12.02 -20.02 -0.89
CA VAL A 401 -12.27 -19.46 0.46
C VAL A 401 -11.23 -19.87 1.51
N GLU A 402 -10.48 -20.95 1.25
CA GLU A 402 -9.48 -21.49 2.17
C GLU A 402 -8.04 -21.14 1.78
N VAL A 403 -7.82 -20.54 0.60
CA VAL A 403 -6.48 -20.08 0.19
C VAL A 403 -5.91 -19.18 1.28
N PRO A 404 -4.66 -19.42 1.75
CA PRO A 404 -4.10 -18.74 2.93
C PRO A 404 -3.65 -17.30 2.62
N ILE A 405 -4.56 -16.48 2.11
CA ILE A 405 -4.39 -15.05 1.90
C ILE A 405 -5.47 -14.33 2.71
N THR A 406 -5.05 -13.63 3.75
CA THR A 406 -5.92 -12.81 4.59
C THR A 406 -6.00 -11.37 4.05
N HIS A 407 -6.46 -10.43 4.87
CA HIS A 407 -6.40 -9.00 4.57
C HIS A 407 -6.01 -8.18 5.81
N VAL A 408 -5.37 -7.07 5.55
CA VAL A 408 -5.24 -5.93 6.47
C VAL A 408 -5.65 -4.71 5.67
N THR A 409 -6.79 -4.12 6.02
CA THR A 409 -7.30 -2.96 5.29
C THR A 409 -6.39 -1.77 5.49
N ASN A 410 -6.04 -1.09 4.40
CA ASN A 410 -5.18 0.09 4.44
C ASN A 410 -5.75 1.18 5.34
N GLY A 411 -4.88 2.07 5.71
CA GLY A 411 -5.19 3.32 6.40
C GLY A 411 -4.21 4.41 5.96
N VAL A 412 -4.36 5.61 6.48
CA VAL A 412 -3.54 6.77 6.15
C VAL A 412 -2.92 7.36 7.42
N HIS A 413 -1.72 7.89 7.30
CA HIS A 413 -1.02 8.50 8.41
C HIS A 413 -1.65 9.86 8.75
N ILE A 414 -2.32 9.97 9.89
CA ILE A 414 -3.14 11.13 10.27
C ILE A 414 -2.33 12.43 10.18
N TRP A 415 -1.15 12.49 10.78
CA TRP A 415 -0.33 13.71 10.85
C TRP A 415 0.22 14.17 9.50
N THR A 416 0.25 13.30 8.50
CA THR A 416 0.62 13.65 7.12
C THR A 416 -0.57 14.24 6.34
N TRP A 417 -1.79 13.74 6.59
CA TRP A 417 -2.93 13.98 5.69
C TRP A 417 -4.04 14.81 6.30
N LEU A 418 -4.20 14.84 7.62
CA LEU A 418 -5.16 15.71 8.29
C LEU A 418 -4.65 17.16 8.24
N ASN A 419 -5.51 18.10 7.85
CA ASN A 419 -5.11 19.50 7.77
C ASN A 419 -4.87 20.08 9.18
N SER A 420 -3.83 20.90 9.35
CA SER A 420 -3.49 21.50 10.65
C SER A 420 -4.61 22.32 11.28
N SER A 421 -5.49 22.94 10.47
CA SER A 421 -6.65 23.67 10.99
C SER A 421 -7.73 22.71 11.48
N MET A 422 -7.86 21.51 10.87
CA MET A 422 -8.75 20.46 11.36
C MET A 422 -8.20 19.87 12.67
N VAL A 423 -6.89 19.64 12.77
CA VAL A 423 -6.25 19.22 14.04
C VAL A 423 -6.60 20.20 15.17
N LYS A 424 -6.45 21.52 14.94
CA LYS A 424 -6.80 22.56 15.92
C LYS A 424 -8.29 22.58 16.28
N LEU A 425 -9.18 22.19 15.38
CA LEU A 425 -10.60 22.02 15.68
C LEU A 425 -10.80 20.79 16.58
N LEU A 426 -10.22 19.66 16.20
CA LEU A 426 -10.31 18.41 16.97
C LEU A 426 -9.70 18.54 18.37
N ASP A 427 -8.59 19.25 18.54
CA ASP A 427 -7.96 19.52 19.85
C ASP A 427 -8.88 20.19 20.87
N ARG A 428 -9.94 20.86 20.41
CA ARG A 428 -10.91 21.52 21.31
C ARG A 428 -12.04 20.60 21.79
N TYR A 429 -12.29 19.53 21.05
CA TYR A 429 -13.45 18.66 21.29
C TYR A 429 -13.07 17.23 21.67
N LEU A 430 -11.98 16.70 21.15
CA LEU A 430 -11.48 15.37 21.48
C LEU A 430 -10.75 15.37 22.84
N PRO A 431 -10.60 14.20 23.49
CA PRO A 431 -9.81 14.09 24.72
C PRO A 431 -8.39 14.62 24.54
N GLY A 432 -7.80 15.23 25.56
CA GLY A 432 -6.48 15.88 25.48
C GLY A 432 -5.32 14.93 25.10
N ASP A 433 -5.53 13.63 25.25
CA ASP A 433 -4.59 12.56 24.90
C ASP A 433 -4.89 11.87 23.54
N TRP A 434 -5.83 12.42 22.75
CA TRP A 434 -6.26 11.80 21.50
C TRP A 434 -5.13 11.57 20.48
N HIS A 435 -4.09 12.41 20.53
CA HIS A 435 -2.91 12.26 19.66
C HIS A 435 -2.18 10.92 19.87
N GLU A 436 -2.26 10.34 21.06
CA GLU A 436 -1.63 9.07 21.41
C GLU A 436 -2.60 7.87 21.25
N ARG A 437 -3.89 8.15 21.07
CA ARG A 437 -4.98 7.16 21.04
C ARG A 437 -5.81 7.23 19.76
N VAL A 438 -5.19 7.54 18.65
CA VAL A 438 -5.88 7.68 17.34
C VAL A 438 -6.51 6.37 16.86
N ASP A 439 -6.06 5.22 17.34
CA ASP A 439 -6.63 3.89 17.07
C ASP A 439 -7.76 3.50 18.01
N ASP A 440 -8.05 4.32 19.05
CA ASP A 440 -9.17 4.09 19.98
C ASP A 440 -10.48 4.64 19.40
N PRO A 441 -11.45 3.78 19.08
CA PRO A 441 -12.73 4.24 18.54
C PRO A 441 -13.48 5.24 19.41
N GLU A 442 -13.36 5.16 20.75
CA GLU A 442 -14.08 6.03 21.68
C GLU A 442 -13.64 7.51 21.56
N VAL A 443 -12.38 7.73 21.18
CA VAL A 443 -11.85 9.08 20.95
C VAL A 443 -12.65 9.81 19.88
N TRP A 444 -12.97 9.12 18.79
CA TRP A 444 -13.63 9.70 17.62
C TRP A 444 -15.13 9.93 17.81
N GLU A 445 -15.79 9.30 18.79
CA GLU A 445 -17.20 9.57 19.09
C GLU A 445 -17.44 11.03 19.53
N ARG A 446 -16.40 11.69 20.09
CA ARG A 446 -16.49 13.10 20.50
C ARG A 446 -16.55 14.09 19.32
N VAL A 447 -16.33 13.65 18.09
CA VAL A 447 -16.55 14.47 16.88
C VAL A 447 -18.01 14.94 16.79
N ASP A 448 -18.95 14.20 17.37
CA ASP A 448 -20.36 14.59 17.44
C ASP A 448 -20.60 15.85 18.27
N ASP A 449 -19.69 16.22 19.18
CA ASP A 449 -19.79 17.42 19.98
C ASP A 449 -19.43 18.71 19.22
N ILE A 450 -18.84 18.60 18.04
CA ILE A 450 -18.47 19.77 17.22
C ILE A 450 -19.73 20.43 16.65
N PRO A 451 -19.97 21.75 16.91
CA PRO A 451 -21.09 22.47 16.31
C PRO A 451 -21.01 22.43 14.77
N PRO A 452 -22.15 22.21 14.07
CA PRO A 452 -22.20 22.21 12.60
C PRO A 452 -21.63 23.47 11.97
N GLU A 453 -21.83 24.62 12.60
CA GLU A 453 -21.34 25.92 12.11
C GLU A 453 -19.80 25.96 12.10
N GLU A 454 -19.15 25.43 13.13
CA GLU A 454 -17.69 25.49 13.24
C GLU A 454 -17.01 24.63 12.17
N ILE A 455 -17.47 23.39 11.99
CA ILE A 455 -16.90 22.50 10.97
C ILE A 455 -17.19 23.04 9.56
N TRP A 456 -18.40 23.61 9.33
CA TRP A 456 -18.76 24.23 8.06
C TRP A 456 -17.87 25.43 7.72
N GLN A 457 -17.67 26.36 8.69
CA GLN A 457 -16.81 27.53 8.49
C GLN A 457 -15.36 27.15 8.27
N LEU A 458 -14.87 26.14 8.99
CA LEU A 458 -13.54 25.59 8.73
C LEU A 458 -13.41 25.04 7.31
N HIS A 459 -14.40 24.27 6.86
CA HIS A 459 -14.41 23.71 5.50
C HIS A 459 -14.36 24.83 4.45
N LEU A 460 -15.17 25.88 4.56
CA LEU A 460 -15.12 27.02 3.65
C LEU A 460 -13.74 27.70 3.64
N ALA A 461 -13.11 27.86 4.80
CA ALA A 461 -11.75 28.42 4.88
C ALA A 461 -10.72 27.53 4.19
N LEU A 462 -10.80 26.21 4.30
CA LEU A 462 -9.93 25.24 3.61
C LEU A 462 -10.17 25.27 2.10
N LYS A 463 -11.41 25.38 1.69
CA LYS A 463 -11.81 25.53 0.28
C LYS A 463 -11.23 26.82 -0.33
N SER A 464 -11.29 27.93 0.36
CA SER A 464 -10.69 29.21 -0.05
C SER A 464 -9.17 29.12 -0.22
N ARG A 465 -8.47 28.48 0.73
CA ARG A 465 -7.02 28.22 0.61
C ARG A 465 -6.69 27.34 -0.60
N THR A 466 -7.47 26.30 -0.82
CA THR A 466 -7.31 25.39 -1.96
C THR A 466 -7.53 26.12 -3.29
N LYS A 467 -8.55 26.95 -3.38
CA LYS A 467 -8.80 27.84 -4.52
C LYS A 467 -7.57 28.68 -4.84
N SER A 468 -7.06 29.45 -3.88
CA SER A 468 -5.91 30.35 -4.06
C SER A 468 -4.67 29.59 -4.51
N PHE A 469 -4.43 28.41 -3.94
CA PHE A 469 -3.34 27.52 -4.33
C PHE A 469 -3.48 27.01 -5.77
N LEU A 470 -4.65 26.52 -6.15
CA LEU A 470 -4.93 26.02 -7.50
C LEU A 470 -4.88 27.14 -8.54
N GLN A 471 -5.43 28.32 -8.27
CA GLN A 471 -5.35 29.49 -9.15
C GLN A 471 -3.90 29.88 -9.45
N THR A 472 -3.03 29.87 -8.43
CA THR A 472 -1.60 30.14 -8.62
C THR A 472 -0.96 29.12 -9.57
N ARG A 473 -1.27 27.83 -9.43
CA ARG A 473 -0.75 26.77 -10.29
C ARG A 473 -1.31 26.88 -11.70
N LEU A 474 -2.60 27.10 -11.84
CA LEU A 474 -3.26 27.24 -13.14
C LEU A 474 -2.74 28.45 -13.92
N LYS A 475 -2.48 29.59 -13.27
CA LYS A 475 -1.84 30.73 -13.92
C LYS A 475 -0.45 30.39 -14.46
N ARG A 476 0.34 29.61 -13.71
CA ARG A 476 1.65 29.13 -14.18
C ARG A 476 1.52 28.18 -15.37
N GLN A 477 0.57 27.25 -15.32
CA GLN A 477 0.26 26.29 -16.39
C GLN A 477 -0.18 27.03 -17.67
N ARG A 478 -1.17 27.93 -17.59
CA ARG A 478 -1.69 28.71 -18.71
C ARG A 478 -0.63 29.65 -19.31
N ARG A 479 0.17 30.32 -18.47
CA ARG A 479 1.30 31.15 -18.94
C ARG A 479 2.33 30.34 -19.72
N ARG A 480 2.63 29.12 -19.26
CA ARG A 480 3.54 28.21 -19.98
C ARG A 480 2.98 27.79 -21.35
N LEU A 481 1.67 27.68 -21.46
CA LEU A 481 0.97 27.36 -22.71
C LEU A 481 0.78 28.56 -23.61
N GLY A 482 1.28 29.76 -23.24
CA GLY A 482 1.22 30.96 -24.05
C GLY A 482 -0.20 31.58 -24.15
N GLU A 483 -1.08 31.26 -23.18
CA GLU A 483 -2.44 31.84 -23.12
C GLU A 483 -2.39 33.35 -22.89
N THR A 484 -3.46 34.07 -23.35
CA THR A 484 -3.54 35.51 -23.29
C THR A 484 -3.64 36.04 -21.85
N ILE A 485 -3.46 37.36 -21.69
CA ILE A 485 -3.63 38.02 -20.38
C ILE A 485 -5.08 37.88 -19.91
N GLU A 486 -6.05 37.96 -20.80
CA GLU A 486 -7.46 37.78 -20.54
C GLU A 486 -7.74 36.37 -19.99
N ASP A 487 -7.20 35.34 -20.63
CA ASP A 487 -7.30 33.94 -20.13
C ASP A 487 -6.67 33.77 -18.75
N LEU A 488 -5.57 34.49 -18.46
CA LEU A 488 -4.94 34.47 -17.14
C LEU A 488 -5.78 35.19 -16.08
N MET A 489 -6.51 36.25 -16.44
CA MET A 489 -7.42 36.95 -15.53
C MET A 489 -8.67 36.12 -15.24
N GLU A 490 -9.20 35.36 -16.20
CA GLU A 490 -10.31 34.43 -15.96
C GLU A 490 -10.01 33.40 -14.84
N VAL A 491 -8.72 33.09 -14.59
CA VAL A 491 -8.34 32.16 -13.51
C VAL A 491 -8.75 32.68 -12.14
N ASP A 492 -8.84 33.96 -11.92
CA ASP A 492 -9.27 34.54 -10.64
C ASP A 492 -10.76 34.32 -10.35
N GLU A 493 -11.56 34.05 -11.39
CA GLU A 493 -13.00 33.82 -11.30
C GLU A 493 -13.37 32.34 -11.17
N ILE A 494 -12.43 31.41 -11.44
CA ILE A 494 -12.70 29.99 -11.30
C ILE A 494 -12.68 29.55 -9.81
N LEU A 495 -13.34 28.44 -9.54
CA LEU A 495 -13.45 27.84 -8.20
C LEU A 495 -14.10 28.80 -7.16
N PRO A 496 -15.27 29.43 -7.44
CA PRO A 496 -15.99 30.17 -6.41
C PRO A 496 -16.25 29.28 -5.19
N GLU A 497 -16.12 29.84 -4.00
CA GLU A 497 -16.17 29.07 -2.73
C GLU A 497 -17.57 28.55 -2.42
N ASP A 498 -18.61 29.23 -2.91
CA ASP A 498 -20.00 28.85 -2.75
C ASP A 498 -20.50 27.79 -3.75
N VAL A 499 -19.67 27.41 -4.73
CA VAL A 499 -20.00 26.41 -5.76
C VAL A 499 -19.55 25.02 -5.32
N LEU A 500 -20.47 24.03 -5.42
CA LEU A 500 -20.14 22.62 -5.15
C LEU A 500 -18.96 22.17 -6.01
N THR A 501 -17.87 21.75 -5.35
CA THR A 501 -16.62 21.36 -6.00
C THR A 501 -16.37 19.86 -5.81
N ILE A 502 -16.28 19.15 -6.94
CA ILE A 502 -16.03 17.70 -6.97
C ILE A 502 -14.59 17.46 -7.43
N GLY A 503 -13.79 16.82 -6.58
CA GLY A 503 -12.41 16.45 -6.87
C GLY A 503 -12.27 15.03 -7.37
N PHE A 504 -11.48 14.83 -8.42
CA PHE A 504 -11.02 13.55 -8.91
C PHE A 504 -9.50 13.61 -9.09
N ALA A 505 -8.75 13.00 -8.20
CA ALA A 505 -7.29 13.06 -8.27
C ALA A 505 -6.64 11.69 -8.02
N ARG A 506 -6.22 11.04 -9.12
CA ARG A 506 -5.62 9.70 -9.09
C ARG A 506 -4.86 9.42 -10.38
N ARG A 507 -4.07 8.33 -10.37
CA ARG A 507 -3.40 7.87 -11.60
C ARG A 507 -4.41 7.66 -12.72
N PHE A 508 -4.15 8.25 -13.89
CA PHE A 508 -4.95 7.98 -15.08
C PHE A 508 -4.61 6.59 -15.60
N ALA A 509 -5.56 5.69 -15.44
CA ALA A 509 -5.57 4.33 -15.99
C ALA A 509 -7.00 3.97 -16.36
N THR A 510 -7.20 3.12 -17.35
CA THR A 510 -8.52 2.83 -17.92
C THR A 510 -9.53 2.34 -16.89
N TYR A 511 -9.14 1.48 -15.95
CA TYR A 511 -10.03 0.95 -14.93
C TYR A 511 -10.47 1.99 -13.88
N LYS A 512 -9.76 3.12 -13.75
CA LYS A 512 -10.13 4.24 -12.87
C LYS A 512 -11.27 5.09 -13.43
N ARG A 513 -11.56 4.93 -14.71
CA ARG A 513 -12.71 5.51 -15.44
C ARG A 513 -12.91 7.01 -15.23
N ALA A 514 -11.82 7.80 -15.32
CA ALA A 514 -11.87 9.25 -15.15
C ALA A 514 -12.92 9.95 -16.06
N THR A 515 -13.27 9.35 -17.19
CA THR A 515 -14.23 9.88 -18.17
C THR A 515 -15.65 9.33 -18.00
N LEU A 516 -15.95 8.55 -16.95
CA LEU A 516 -17.27 7.94 -16.74
C LEU A 516 -18.40 8.99 -16.66
N ILE A 517 -18.12 10.13 -16.00
CA ILE A 517 -19.09 11.22 -15.87
C ILE A 517 -19.46 11.91 -17.20
N PHE A 518 -18.78 11.59 -18.30
CA PHE A 518 -19.06 12.14 -19.65
C PHE A 518 -19.84 11.17 -20.55
N LYS A 519 -20.31 10.04 -20.01
CA LYS A 519 -21.12 9.06 -20.78
C LYS A 519 -22.41 9.70 -21.31
N ASP A 520 -23.06 10.55 -20.51
CA ASP A 520 -24.18 11.41 -20.94
C ASP A 520 -23.79 12.88 -20.75
N ILE A 521 -23.15 13.42 -21.78
CA ILE A 521 -22.62 14.80 -21.75
C ILE A 521 -23.73 15.84 -21.65
N ASN A 522 -24.92 15.57 -22.17
CA ASN A 522 -26.04 16.49 -22.12
C ASN A 522 -26.61 16.59 -20.70
N ARG A 523 -26.72 15.44 -20.02
CA ARG A 523 -27.17 15.39 -18.63
C ARG A 523 -26.15 16.05 -17.69
N LEU A 524 -24.86 15.80 -17.90
CA LEU A 524 -23.79 16.46 -17.16
C LEU A 524 -23.83 17.98 -17.37
N LYS A 525 -24.02 18.43 -18.63
CA LYS A 525 -24.17 19.88 -18.97
C LYS A 525 -25.30 20.49 -18.16
N SER A 526 -26.46 19.86 -18.08
CA SER A 526 -27.62 20.37 -17.31
C SER A 526 -27.30 20.54 -15.82
N ILE A 527 -26.54 19.61 -15.23
CA ILE A 527 -26.10 19.68 -13.82
C ILE A 527 -25.14 20.85 -13.61
N ILE A 528 -24.10 20.92 -14.44
CA ILE A 528 -23.01 21.92 -14.31
C ILE A 528 -23.48 23.35 -14.58
N SER A 529 -24.39 23.52 -15.52
CA SER A 529 -24.83 24.85 -16.00
C SER A 529 -25.99 25.45 -15.19
N SER A 530 -26.44 24.82 -14.11
CA SER A 530 -27.45 25.38 -13.23
C SER A 530 -27.00 26.75 -12.68
N SER A 531 -27.78 27.77 -12.83
CA SER A 531 -27.47 29.10 -12.29
C SER A 531 -27.73 29.21 -10.80
N GLU A 532 -28.64 28.38 -10.26
CA GLU A 532 -29.02 28.41 -8.85
C GLU A 532 -28.15 27.44 -8.02
N ARG A 533 -27.73 26.36 -8.64
CA ARG A 533 -26.98 25.25 -7.97
C ARG A 533 -25.82 24.78 -8.85
N PRO A 534 -24.84 25.65 -9.12
CA PRO A 534 -23.72 25.31 -10.02
C PRO A 534 -22.83 24.24 -9.45
N VAL A 535 -22.22 23.42 -10.33
CA VAL A 535 -21.27 22.39 -9.96
C VAL A 535 -20.00 22.57 -10.78
N GLN A 536 -18.85 22.28 -10.17
CA GLN A 536 -17.56 22.30 -10.84
C GLN A 536 -16.72 21.07 -10.47
N PHE A 537 -15.81 20.72 -11.37
CA PHE A 537 -14.95 19.53 -11.21
C PHE A 537 -13.48 19.94 -11.29
N VAL A 538 -12.67 19.34 -10.42
CA VAL A 538 -11.20 19.44 -10.44
C VAL A 538 -10.61 18.07 -10.69
N PHE A 539 -9.90 17.93 -11.81
CA PHE A 539 -9.18 16.72 -12.17
C PHE A 539 -7.68 16.93 -11.98
N ALA A 540 -7.00 15.96 -11.37
CA ALA A 540 -5.55 15.91 -11.28
C ALA A 540 -5.06 14.47 -11.38
N GLY A 541 -3.83 14.26 -11.83
CA GLY A 541 -3.23 12.93 -11.89
C GLY A 541 -2.25 12.78 -13.05
N LYS A 542 -1.51 11.68 -13.00
CA LYS A 542 -0.51 11.31 -14.02
C LYS A 542 -0.87 9.96 -14.61
N ALA A 543 -0.65 9.76 -15.91
CA ALA A 543 -0.59 8.44 -16.52
C ALA A 543 0.83 7.87 -16.39
N HIS A 544 0.98 6.55 -16.29
CA HIS A 544 2.31 5.94 -16.36
C HIS A 544 2.98 6.30 -17.71
N PRO A 545 4.31 6.51 -17.75
CA PRO A 545 5.00 6.89 -18.97
C PRO A 545 4.76 5.96 -20.17
N ALA A 546 4.53 4.67 -19.94
CA ALA A 546 4.23 3.67 -20.95
C ALA A 546 2.71 3.40 -21.16
N ASP A 547 1.82 4.11 -20.43
CA ASP A 547 0.36 3.94 -20.52
C ASP A 547 -0.24 4.99 -21.47
N ASP A 548 -0.13 4.75 -22.78
CA ASP A 548 -0.71 5.63 -23.79
C ASP A 548 -2.26 5.71 -23.69
N PRO A 549 -3.03 4.64 -23.42
CA PRO A 549 -4.43 4.74 -23.11
C PRO A 549 -4.76 5.68 -21.93
N GLY A 550 -3.94 5.67 -20.88
CA GLY A 550 -4.08 6.60 -19.76
C GLY A 550 -3.81 8.05 -20.15
N LYS A 551 -2.79 8.30 -21.00
CA LYS A 551 -2.51 9.64 -21.55
C LYS A 551 -3.64 10.14 -22.45
N GLU A 552 -4.27 9.25 -23.20
CA GLU A 552 -5.43 9.56 -24.04
C GLU A 552 -6.63 10.01 -23.21
N LEU A 553 -6.86 9.46 -22.02
CA LEU A 553 -7.88 9.94 -21.09
C LEU A 553 -7.61 11.37 -20.65
N ILE A 554 -6.34 11.74 -20.39
CA ILE A 554 -5.95 13.12 -20.04
C ILE A 554 -6.24 14.04 -21.22
N ARG A 555 -5.86 13.66 -22.44
CA ARG A 555 -6.11 14.44 -23.65
C ARG A 555 -7.62 14.69 -23.86
N LYS A 556 -8.43 13.65 -23.75
CA LYS A 556 -9.88 13.76 -23.89
C LYS A 556 -10.50 14.71 -22.84
N LEU A 557 -10.06 14.64 -21.60
CA LEU A 557 -10.50 15.57 -20.55
C LEU A 557 -10.09 17.00 -20.86
N TYR A 558 -8.85 17.20 -21.35
CA TYR A 558 -8.36 18.51 -21.75
C TYR A 558 -9.19 19.12 -22.89
N GLU A 559 -9.50 18.34 -23.93
CA GLU A 559 -10.36 18.75 -25.04
C GLU A 559 -11.76 19.18 -24.53
N ILE A 560 -12.39 18.35 -23.68
CA ILE A 560 -13.72 18.66 -23.09
C ILE A 560 -13.63 19.94 -22.26
N SER A 561 -12.61 20.12 -21.43
CA SER A 561 -12.47 21.28 -20.54
C SER A 561 -12.33 22.62 -21.30
N ARG A 562 -11.97 22.58 -22.59
CA ARG A 562 -11.84 23.76 -23.48
C ARG A 562 -13.09 24.11 -24.24
N THR A 563 -14.10 23.23 -24.22
CA THR A 563 -15.38 23.57 -24.91
C THR A 563 -16.13 24.68 -24.14
N PRO A 564 -16.89 25.53 -24.83
CA PRO A 564 -17.58 26.68 -24.20
C PRO A 564 -18.49 26.25 -23.03
N GLU A 565 -19.09 25.06 -23.09
CA GLU A 565 -20.01 24.55 -22.11
C GLU A 565 -19.34 24.17 -20.79
N PHE A 566 -18.07 23.74 -20.86
CA PHE A 566 -17.32 23.19 -19.70
C PHE A 566 -16.14 24.08 -19.29
N LYS A 567 -15.82 25.14 -20.08
CA LYS A 567 -14.76 26.10 -19.74
C LYS A 567 -15.03 26.69 -18.35
N ASN A 568 -14.00 26.74 -17.53
CA ASN A 568 -14.04 27.20 -16.13
C ASN A 568 -14.94 26.40 -15.17
N ARG A 569 -15.54 25.29 -15.63
CA ARG A 569 -16.30 24.34 -14.79
C ARG A 569 -15.61 23.01 -14.66
N ILE A 570 -14.82 22.61 -15.64
CA ILE A 570 -13.94 21.43 -15.59
C ILE A 570 -12.51 21.91 -15.63
N ILE A 571 -11.80 21.69 -14.54
CA ILE A 571 -10.47 22.22 -14.29
C ILE A 571 -9.49 21.07 -14.23
N ILE A 572 -8.39 21.16 -14.99
CA ILE A 572 -7.33 20.15 -15.01
C ILE A 572 -6.07 20.76 -14.44
N VAL A 573 -5.58 20.15 -13.35
CA VAL A 573 -4.36 20.55 -12.66
C VAL A 573 -3.25 19.57 -13.00
N GLU A 574 -2.21 20.06 -13.68
CA GLU A 574 -1.05 19.24 -14.05
C GLU A 574 -0.10 18.97 -12.87
N ASN A 575 0.73 17.99 -13.06
CA ASN A 575 1.81 17.60 -12.15
C ASN A 575 1.34 17.28 -10.72
N TYR A 576 0.33 16.41 -10.61
CA TYR A 576 -0.18 15.92 -9.33
C TYR A 576 0.95 15.37 -8.44
N ASP A 577 1.02 15.85 -7.22
CA ASP A 577 1.99 15.48 -6.18
C ASP A 577 1.33 15.47 -4.79
N MET A 578 2.08 15.17 -3.73
CA MET A 578 1.55 15.16 -2.35
C MET A 578 1.04 16.54 -1.91
N ASN A 579 1.63 17.63 -2.41
CA ASN A 579 1.18 18.98 -2.09
C ASN A 579 -0.19 19.28 -2.67
N ILE A 580 -0.42 18.96 -3.96
CA ILE A 580 -1.74 19.09 -4.57
C ILE A 580 -2.74 18.17 -3.86
N ALA A 581 -2.30 16.94 -3.52
CA ALA A 581 -3.14 16.00 -2.82
C ALA A 581 -3.67 16.57 -1.49
N ARG A 582 -2.77 17.12 -0.62
CA ARG A 582 -3.17 17.69 0.68
C ARG A 582 -4.17 18.83 0.55
N HIS A 583 -4.05 19.68 -0.47
CA HIS A 583 -5.02 20.75 -0.72
C HIS A 583 -6.37 20.19 -1.19
N LEU A 584 -6.36 19.26 -2.15
CA LEU A 584 -7.60 18.72 -2.69
C LEU A 584 -8.37 17.90 -1.66
N VAL A 585 -7.70 16.99 -0.90
CA VAL A 585 -8.37 16.13 0.09
C VAL A 585 -8.91 16.90 1.31
N SER A 586 -8.55 18.18 1.47
CA SER A 586 -9.07 19.02 2.54
C SER A 586 -9.95 20.19 2.05
N GLY A 587 -9.99 20.48 0.73
CA GLY A 587 -10.62 21.69 0.24
C GLY A 587 -11.53 21.53 -0.98
N VAL A 588 -11.89 20.31 -1.38
CA VAL A 588 -13.07 20.06 -2.24
C VAL A 588 -14.23 19.60 -1.38
N ASP A 589 -15.45 19.59 -1.89
CA ASP A 589 -16.64 19.18 -1.15
C ASP A 589 -16.88 17.67 -1.27
N ILE A 590 -16.63 17.13 -2.47
CA ILE A 590 -16.82 15.72 -2.80
C ILE A 590 -15.51 15.12 -3.37
N TRP A 591 -15.20 13.92 -2.93
CA TRP A 591 -14.15 13.09 -3.50
C TRP A 591 -14.75 12.00 -4.36
N LEU A 592 -14.66 12.18 -5.68
CA LEU A 592 -15.23 11.25 -6.67
C LEU A 592 -14.26 10.10 -6.94
N ASN A 593 -14.74 8.87 -6.85
CA ASN A 593 -13.96 7.67 -7.07
C ASN A 593 -14.74 6.64 -7.90
N THR A 594 -14.31 6.40 -9.14
CA THR A 594 -15.06 5.61 -10.11
C THR A 594 -14.29 4.37 -10.62
N PRO A 595 -13.64 3.57 -9.76
CA PRO A 595 -12.93 2.39 -10.24
C PRO A 595 -13.91 1.37 -10.83
N ARG A 596 -13.39 0.51 -11.71
CA ARG A 596 -14.15 -0.65 -12.17
C ARG A 596 -14.04 -1.75 -11.11
N ARG A 597 -15.14 -2.04 -10.43
CA ARG A 597 -15.21 -3.11 -9.46
C ARG A 597 -14.96 -4.48 -10.12
N PRO A 598 -14.15 -5.39 -9.54
CA PRO A 598 -13.41 -5.28 -8.27
C PRO A 598 -11.91 -4.95 -8.47
N HIS A 599 -11.55 -4.00 -9.31
CA HIS A 599 -10.17 -3.72 -9.68
C HIS A 599 -9.45 -2.67 -8.82
N GLU A 600 -10.10 -2.12 -7.79
CA GLU A 600 -9.44 -1.28 -6.80
C GLU A 600 -9.08 -2.12 -5.58
N ALA A 601 -7.79 -2.35 -5.34
CA ALA A 601 -7.35 -3.18 -4.22
C ALA A 601 -7.74 -2.58 -2.86
N SER A 602 -7.57 -1.30 -2.67
CA SER A 602 -8.03 -0.55 -1.51
C SER A 602 -8.41 0.88 -1.92
N GLY A 603 -7.44 1.66 -2.40
CA GLY A 603 -7.54 3.12 -2.49
C GLY A 603 -7.37 3.76 -1.11
N THR A 604 -6.59 4.84 -1.02
CA THR A 604 -6.38 5.57 0.24
C THR A 604 -6.71 7.05 0.11
N SER A 605 -6.99 7.53 -1.11
CA SER A 605 -7.29 8.95 -1.31
C SER A 605 -8.64 9.37 -0.71
N GLY A 606 -9.63 8.47 -0.76
CA GLY A 606 -10.93 8.70 -0.11
C GLY A 606 -10.85 8.71 1.42
N GLU A 607 -9.96 7.91 2.01
CA GLU A 607 -9.67 7.93 3.44
C GLU A 607 -9.08 9.28 3.86
N LYS A 608 -8.11 9.80 3.09
CA LYS A 608 -7.51 11.14 3.30
C LYS A 608 -8.55 12.26 3.20
N ALA A 609 -9.43 12.16 2.21
CA ALA A 609 -10.51 13.12 2.00
C ALA A 609 -11.50 13.10 3.16
N GLY A 610 -12.01 11.92 3.52
CA GLY A 610 -13.04 11.79 4.54
C GLY A 610 -12.60 12.19 5.93
N MET A 611 -11.33 11.94 6.33
CA MET A 611 -10.85 12.42 7.63
C MET A 611 -10.71 13.96 7.69
N ASN A 612 -10.68 14.65 6.55
CA ASN A 612 -10.76 16.11 6.46
C ASN A 612 -12.20 16.63 6.29
N GLY A 613 -13.21 15.77 6.35
CA GLY A 613 -14.60 16.13 6.17
C GLY A 613 -15.05 16.27 4.71
N VAL A 614 -14.20 15.94 3.74
CA VAL A 614 -14.57 15.86 2.32
C VAL A 614 -15.31 14.55 2.08
N LEU A 615 -16.54 14.63 1.55
CA LEU A 615 -17.42 13.47 1.46
C LEU A 615 -17.08 12.57 0.28
N ASN A 616 -17.01 11.25 0.52
CA ASN A 616 -16.75 10.28 -0.53
C ASN A 616 -18.00 10.02 -1.39
N PHE A 617 -17.83 10.05 -2.71
CA PHE A 617 -18.78 9.57 -3.69
C PHE A 617 -18.08 8.52 -4.55
N SER A 618 -18.26 7.27 -4.21
CA SER A 618 -17.41 6.18 -4.73
C SER A 618 -18.20 4.95 -5.12
N VAL A 619 -17.71 4.26 -6.16
CA VAL A 619 -18.09 2.87 -6.43
C VAL A 619 -17.74 2.02 -5.20
N MET A 620 -18.58 1.04 -4.90
CA MET A 620 -18.41 0.08 -3.80
C MET A 620 -17.29 -0.89 -4.13
N ASP A 621 -16.03 -0.42 -4.03
CA ASP A 621 -14.80 -1.14 -4.33
C ASP A 621 -13.70 -0.78 -3.32
N GLY A 622 -12.73 -1.66 -3.16
CA GLY A 622 -11.63 -1.48 -2.21
C GLY A 622 -12.13 -1.23 -0.78
N TRP A 623 -11.52 -0.23 -0.10
CA TRP A 623 -11.84 0.13 1.28
C TRP A 623 -13.27 0.62 1.49
N TRP A 624 -13.91 1.22 0.43
CA TRP A 624 -15.24 1.80 0.56
C TRP A 624 -16.35 0.77 0.83
N VAL A 625 -16.12 -0.50 0.46
CA VAL A 625 -17.03 -1.62 0.82
C VAL A 625 -17.15 -1.78 2.33
N GLU A 626 -16.05 -1.53 3.04
CA GLU A 626 -16.00 -1.61 4.50
C GLU A 626 -16.34 -0.27 5.18
N GLY A 627 -15.99 0.85 4.52
CA GLY A 627 -16.08 2.19 5.10
C GLY A 627 -17.41 2.89 4.89
N TYR A 628 -18.25 2.47 3.96
CA TYR A 628 -19.54 3.10 3.71
C TYR A 628 -20.62 2.58 4.65
N ASP A 629 -21.21 3.48 5.44
CA ASP A 629 -22.28 3.18 6.41
C ASP A 629 -23.67 3.74 6.03
N GLY A 630 -23.77 4.45 4.89
CA GLY A 630 -24.99 5.13 4.44
C GLY A 630 -25.07 6.61 4.84
N ASN A 631 -24.33 7.06 5.87
CA ASN A 631 -24.36 8.42 6.37
C ASN A 631 -23.12 9.25 5.99
N ASN A 632 -21.97 8.61 5.81
CA ASN A 632 -20.67 9.22 5.66
C ASN A 632 -20.26 9.54 4.20
N GLY A 633 -21.21 9.49 3.26
CA GLY A 633 -20.95 9.71 1.83
C GLY A 633 -22.04 9.10 0.94
N TRP A 634 -21.67 8.74 -0.29
CA TRP A 634 -22.58 8.09 -1.26
C TRP A 634 -21.91 6.94 -2.02
N ALA A 635 -22.69 5.90 -2.26
CA ALA A 635 -22.30 4.77 -3.09
C ALA A 635 -22.67 5.02 -4.56
N ILE A 636 -21.83 4.53 -5.49
CA ILE A 636 -22.09 4.50 -6.93
C ILE A 636 -22.34 3.04 -7.33
N GLY A 637 -23.42 2.81 -8.11
CA GLY A 637 -23.77 1.47 -8.59
C GLY A 637 -24.51 0.62 -7.57
N ASP A 638 -24.54 -0.69 -7.78
CA ASP A 638 -25.37 -1.64 -7.04
C ASP A 638 -24.59 -2.75 -6.30
N ASN A 639 -23.29 -2.55 -6.10
CA ASN A 639 -22.42 -3.48 -5.37
C ASN A 639 -22.28 -4.89 -6.01
N ARG A 640 -22.47 -5.02 -7.34
CA ARG A 640 -22.30 -6.27 -8.08
C ARG A 640 -21.05 -6.27 -8.95
N ASP A 641 -20.51 -7.45 -9.20
CA ASP A 641 -19.46 -7.67 -10.18
C ASP A 641 -20.07 -7.96 -11.55
N TYR A 642 -19.64 -7.22 -12.57
CA TYR A 642 -20.17 -7.32 -13.94
C TYR A 642 -19.14 -7.94 -14.88
N GLN A 643 -19.56 -8.89 -15.69
CA GLN A 643 -18.74 -9.42 -16.80
C GLN A 643 -18.77 -8.47 -18.01
N ASP A 644 -19.85 -7.74 -18.21
CA ASP A 644 -20.01 -6.73 -19.27
C ASP A 644 -19.63 -5.34 -18.74
N ASN A 645 -18.47 -4.88 -19.20
CA ASN A 645 -17.93 -3.58 -18.86
C ASN A 645 -18.82 -2.41 -19.30
N GLU A 646 -19.48 -2.50 -20.45
CA GLU A 646 -20.35 -1.43 -20.96
C GLU A 646 -21.65 -1.35 -20.15
N LEU A 647 -22.17 -2.48 -19.71
CA LEU A 647 -23.32 -2.54 -18.81
C LEU A 647 -22.99 -1.90 -17.47
N GLN A 648 -21.85 -2.25 -16.88
CA GLN A 648 -21.37 -1.65 -15.63
C GLN A 648 -21.20 -0.13 -15.77
N ASP A 649 -20.55 0.35 -16.85
CA ASP A 649 -20.35 1.78 -17.09
C ASP A 649 -21.69 2.52 -17.21
N ARG A 650 -22.68 1.91 -17.81
CA ARG A 650 -24.02 2.48 -17.96
C ARG A 650 -24.76 2.58 -16.63
N ILE A 651 -24.72 1.51 -15.83
CA ILE A 651 -25.34 1.49 -14.49
C ILE A 651 -24.70 2.52 -13.58
N ASP A 652 -23.36 2.52 -13.51
CA ASP A 652 -22.61 3.43 -12.66
C ASP A 652 -22.79 4.89 -13.07
N SER A 653 -22.78 5.21 -14.38
CA SER A 653 -22.99 6.57 -14.84
C SER A 653 -24.40 7.09 -14.55
N VAL A 654 -25.43 6.26 -14.73
CA VAL A 654 -26.80 6.61 -14.35
C VAL A 654 -26.92 6.85 -12.85
N SER A 655 -26.27 6.01 -12.04
CA SER A 655 -26.20 6.18 -10.58
C SER A 655 -25.56 7.53 -10.23
N ILE A 656 -24.40 7.86 -10.83
CA ILE A 656 -23.72 9.14 -10.60
C ILE A 656 -24.65 10.32 -10.84
N TYR A 657 -25.28 10.39 -11.99
CA TYR A 657 -26.15 11.52 -12.31
C TYR A 657 -27.37 11.60 -11.40
N SER A 658 -28.02 10.47 -11.13
CA SER A 658 -29.20 10.44 -10.28
C SER A 658 -28.89 10.87 -8.84
N THR A 659 -27.77 10.44 -8.30
CA THR A 659 -27.34 10.82 -6.95
C THR A 659 -26.93 12.29 -6.90
N LEU A 660 -26.23 12.80 -7.92
CA LEU A 660 -25.92 14.23 -8.00
C LEU A 660 -27.18 15.09 -8.04
N GLU A 661 -28.13 14.76 -8.89
CA GLU A 661 -29.36 15.55 -9.10
C GLU A 661 -30.31 15.52 -7.91
N LYS A 662 -30.47 14.35 -7.26
CA LYS A 662 -31.52 14.11 -6.26
C LYS A 662 -31.04 14.26 -4.82
N GLU A 663 -29.76 14.06 -4.56
CA GLU A 663 -29.22 13.99 -3.21
C GLU A 663 -28.10 15.01 -2.98
N ILE A 664 -26.98 14.91 -3.69
CA ILE A 664 -25.77 15.69 -3.41
C ILE A 664 -25.99 17.18 -3.63
N VAL A 665 -26.44 17.57 -4.83
CA VAL A 665 -26.64 18.99 -5.16
C VAL A 665 -27.72 19.63 -4.28
N PRO A 666 -28.91 19.04 -4.10
CA PRO A 666 -29.91 19.59 -3.19
C PRO A 666 -29.39 19.76 -1.75
N LEU A 667 -28.70 18.75 -1.22
CA LEU A 667 -28.18 18.78 0.14
C LEU A 667 -27.11 19.86 0.33
N TYR A 668 -26.16 19.98 -0.61
CA TYR A 668 -25.09 20.99 -0.52
C TYR A 668 -25.64 22.40 -0.51
N TYR A 669 -26.70 22.71 -1.26
CA TYR A 669 -27.32 24.04 -1.36
C TYR A 669 -28.43 24.29 -0.32
N SER A 670 -28.74 23.28 0.55
CA SER A 670 -29.64 23.48 1.69
C SER A 670 -28.91 24.26 2.78
N ARG A 671 -29.40 25.44 3.14
CA ARG A 671 -28.80 26.31 4.15
C ARG A 671 -29.86 26.70 5.19
N ASP A 672 -29.44 26.79 6.45
CA ASP A 672 -30.22 27.41 7.50
C ASP A 672 -30.21 28.95 7.39
N ASP A 673 -30.91 29.62 8.35
CA ASP A 673 -31.00 31.08 8.38
C ASP A 673 -29.64 31.78 8.57
N ASN A 674 -28.62 31.08 9.05
CA ASN A 674 -27.24 31.57 9.23
C ASN A 674 -26.32 31.26 8.04
N GLY A 675 -26.85 30.61 6.99
CA GLY A 675 -26.06 30.18 5.84
C GLY A 675 -25.23 28.90 6.02
N THR A 676 -25.49 28.14 7.08
CA THR A 676 -24.81 26.88 7.38
C THR A 676 -25.50 25.71 6.67
N ALA A 677 -24.73 24.82 6.04
CA ALA A 677 -25.21 23.55 5.52
C ALA A 677 -25.24 22.49 6.62
N VAL A 678 -26.23 22.54 7.50
CA VAL A 678 -26.28 21.75 8.74
C VAL A 678 -26.24 20.23 8.46
N GLU A 679 -27.06 19.75 7.52
CA GLU A 679 -27.11 18.31 7.17
C GLU A 679 -25.83 17.88 6.47
N TRP A 680 -25.20 18.74 5.66
CA TRP A 680 -23.89 18.48 5.08
C TRP A 680 -22.81 18.40 6.15
N ALA A 681 -22.79 19.34 7.10
CA ALA A 681 -21.86 19.33 8.23
C ALA A 681 -22.01 18.07 9.09
N GLN A 682 -23.24 17.57 9.26
CA GLN A 682 -23.44 16.29 9.95
C GLN A 682 -22.79 15.12 9.20
N LYS A 683 -22.98 15.01 7.86
CA LYS A 683 -22.27 13.99 7.07
C LYS A 683 -20.76 14.12 7.14
N MET A 684 -20.23 15.36 7.21
CA MET A 684 -18.80 15.58 7.42
C MET A 684 -18.33 14.99 8.76
N LYS A 685 -19.08 15.19 9.83
CA LYS A 685 -18.78 14.62 11.15
C LYS A 685 -18.83 13.08 11.11
N ASP A 686 -19.87 12.50 10.50
CA ASP A 686 -20.00 11.06 10.32
C ASP A 686 -18.81 10.47 9.54
N SER A 687 -18.37 11.17 8.49
CA SER A 687 -17.21 10.80 7.70
C SER A 687 -15.91 10.84 8.52
N ILE A 688 -15.64 11.93 9.24
CA ILE A 688 -14.44 12.09 10.08
C ILE A 688 -14.40 11.00 11.15
N LYS A 689 -15.53 10.77 11.82
CA LYS A 689 -15.67 9.78 12.88
C LYS A 689 -15.38 8.36 12.38
N GLU A 690 -16.04 7.93 11.31
CA GLU A 690 -15.90 6.57 10.81
C GLU A 690 -14.49 6.31 10.25
N ILE A 691 -13.93 7.27 9.52
CA ILE A 691 -12.61 7.12 8.91
C ILE A 691 -11.51 7.26 9.96
N GLY A 692 -11.65 8.22 10.88
CA GLY A 692 -10.69 8.41 11.96
C GLY A 692 -10.45 7.15 12.77
N LYS A 693 -11.51 6.46 13.18
CA LYS A 693 -11.41 5.25 14.02
C LYS A 693 -10.93 4.00 13.28
N ARG A 694 -11.20 3.86 11.97
CA ARG A 694 -10.98 2.59 11.25
C ARG A 694 -9.89 2.64 10.19
N PHE A 695 -9.65 3.79 9.56
CA PHE A 695 -8.80 3.90 8.38
C PHE A 695 -7.56 4.77 8.61
N ASN A 696 -7.03 4.75 9.84
CA ASN A 696 -5.72 5.29 10.17
C ASN A 696 -4.63 4.21 10.14
N THR A 697 -3.38 4.62 9.90
CA THR A 697 -2.26 3.67 9.82
C THR A 697 -1.84 3.11 11.16
N GLN A 698 -2.20 3.71 12.30
CA GLN A 698 -1.90 3.13 13.60
C GLN A 698 -2.70 1.85 13.83
N ARG A 699 -4.03 1.87 13.55
CA ARG A 699 -4.86 0.66 13.52
C ARG A 699 -4.32 -0.35 12.50
N MET A 700 -4.00 0.10 11.26
CA MET A 700 -3.46 -0.79 10.22
C MET A 700 -2.19 -1.50 10.68
N LEU A 701 -1.24 -0.76 11.26
CA LEU A 701 0.03 -1.33 11.68
C LEU A 701 -0.10 -2.18 12.95
N ALA A 702 -1.04 -1.87 13.85
CA ALA A 702 -1.43 -2.75 14.95
C ALA A 702 -1.96 -4.09 14.42
N ASP A 703 -2.85 -4.06 13.41
CA ASP A 703 -3.32 -5.26 12.73
C ASP A 703 -2.18 -6.07 12.09
N TYR A 704 -1.21 -5.41 11.43
CA TYR A 704 -0.02 -6.09 10.91
C TYR A 704 0.80 -6.72 12.03
N ALA A 705 1.04 -5.99 13.12
CA ALA A 705 1.84 -6.45 14.23
C ALA A 705 1.21 -7.69 14.90
N GLU A 706 -0.07 -7.61 15.25
CA GLU A 706 -0.76 -8.63 16.02
C GLU A 706 -1.19 -9.86 15.18
N LYS A 707 -1.65 -9.63 13.94
CA LYS A 707 -2.18 -10.71 13.10
C LYS A 707 -1.11 -11.39 12.23
N LEU A 708 -0.01 -10.69 11.90
CA LEU A 708 1.00 -11.18 10.97
C LEU A 708 2.41 -11.16 11.56
N TYR A 709 2.92 -10.03 12.07
CA TYR A 709 4.33 -9.92 12.43
C TYR A 709 4.68 -10.78 13.64
N PHE A 710 3.99 -10.61 14.76
CA PHE A 710 4.30 -11.37 15.97
C PHE A 710 4.07 -12.87 15.80
N PRO A 711 2.96 -13.33 15.18
CA PRO A 711 2.78 -14.75 14.89
C PRO A 711 3.88 -15.33 13.99
N VAL A 712 4.33 -14.59 12.97
CA VAL A 712 5.38 -15.05 12.05
C VAL A 712 6.76 -15.04 12.73
N ILE A 713 7.05 -14.09 13.62
CA ILE A 713 8.25 -14.10 14.46
C ILE A 713 8.28 -15.34 15.36
N ASP A 714 7.16 -15.63 16.04
CA ASP A 714 7.05 -16.82 16.90
C ASP A 714 7.19 -18.12 16.11
N LEU A 715 6.65 -18.15 14.90
CA LEU A 715 6.79 -19.26 13.97
C LEU A 715 8.25 -19.45 13.55
N PHE A 716 8.94 -18.39 13.18
CA PHE A 716 10.35 -18.42 12.81
C PHE A 716 11.21 -18.92 13.98
N ASP A 717 10.96 -18.40 15.20
CA ASP A 717 11.63 -18.86 16.40
C ASP A 717 11.40 -20.37 16.67
N LYS A 718 10.17 -20.85 16.46
CA LYS A 718 9.84 -22.28 16.57
C LYS A 718 10.61 -23.13 15.55
N VAL A 719 10.69 -22.67 14.32
CA VAL A 719 11.28 -23.44 13.21
C VAL A 719 12.81 -23.46 13.29
N GLN A 720 13.45 -22.40 13.77
CA GLN A 720 14.93 -22.35 13.89
C GLN A 720 15.51 -23.09 15.10
N LYS A 721 14.67 -23.42 16.11
CA LYS A 721 15.13 -24.10 17.34
C LYS A 721 15.71 -25.50 17.06
N ASN A 722 16.57 -25.95 17.98
CA ASN A 722 17.15 -27.31 17.97
C ASN A 722 17.84 -27.66 16.64
N ASP A 723 18.73 -26.80 16.19
CA ASP A 723 19.48 -26.97 14.93
C ASP A 723 18.55 -27.23 13.73
N PHE A 724 17.49 -26.38 13.60
CA PHE A 724 16.54 -26.41 12.48
C PHE A 724 15.80 -27.76 12.34
N ARG A 725 15.64 -28.52 13.44
CA ARG A 725 15.02 -29.84 13.41
C ARG A 725 13.63 -29.85 12.77
N LEU A 726 12.78 -28.86 13.11
CA LEU A 726 11.44 -28.77 12.53
C LEU A 726 11.51 -28.47 11.02
N ALA A 727 12.39 -27.57 10.59
CA ALA A 727 12.57 -27.29 9.17
C ALA A 727 13.00 -28.53 8.37
N ARG A 728 13.96 -29.34 8.92
CA ARG A 728 14.41 -30.59 8.31
C ARG A 728 13.29 -31.65 8.24
N ASN A 729 12.47 -31.74 9.29
CA ASN A 729 11.33 -32.67 9.31
C ASN A 729 10.30 -32.29 8.26
N VAL A 730 9.93 -31.01 8.18
CA VAL A 730 8.95 -30.49 7.19
C VAL A 730 9.45 -30.69 5.76
N SER A 731 10.74 -30.42 5.51
CA SER A 731 11.37 -30.68 4.21
C SER A 731 11.28 -32.15 3.81
N GLY A 732 11.66 -33.06 4.71
CA GLY A 732 11.55 -34.48 4.48
C GLY A 732 10.10 -34.97 4.28
N TRP A 733 9.15 -34.42 5.01
CA TRP A 733 7.73 -34.72 4.79
C TRP A 733 7.21 -34.22 3.46
N LYS A 734 7.59 -33.02 3.04
CA LYS A 734 7.18 -32.48 1.74
C LYS A 734 7.63 -33.40 0.59
N GLU A 735 8.84 -33.94 0.68
CA GLU A 735 9.34 -34.92 -0.30
C GLU A 735 8.51 -36.21 -0.26
N LYS A 736 8.28 -36.77 0.94
CA LYS A 736 7.48 -37.98 1.14
C LYS A 736 6.04 -37.81 0.64
N PHE A 737 5.41 -36.65 0.96
CA PHE A 737 4.05 -36.36 0.53
C PHE A 737 3.97 -36.21 -0.99
N SER A 738 4.92 -35.55 -1.62
CA SER A 738 4.95 -35.45 -3.09
C SER A 738 4.96 -36.81 -3.78
N ALA A 739 5.62 -37.80 -3.20
CA ALA A 739 5.68 -39.14 -3.74
C ALA A 739 4.41 -39.99 -3.48
N SER A 740 3.75 -39.83 -2.32
CA SER A 740 2.71 -40.75 -1.82
C SER A 740 1.30 -40.16 -1.83
N TRP A 741 1.14 -38.83 -1.84
CA TRP A 741 -0.14 -38.12 -1.66
C TRP A 741 -1.20 -38.52 -2.67
N ASN A 742 -0.81 -38.74 -3.90
CA ASN A 742 -1.73 -39.12 -4.98
C ASN A 742 -2.30 -40.54 -4.84
N ALA A 743 -1.75 -41.36 -3.96
CA ALA A 743 -2.28 -42.71 -3.70
C ALA A 743 -3.47 -42.71 -2.74
N ILE A 744 -3.66 -41.64 -1.95
CA ILE A 744 -4.77 -41.54 -0.98
C ILE A 744 -6.13 -41.61 -1.69
N ARG A 745 -7.03 -42.45 -1.15
CA ARG A 745 -8.42 -42.61 -1.61
C ARG A 745 -9.36 -42.54 -0.43
N ILE A 746 -10.49 -41.89 -0.61
CA ILE A 746 -11.53 -41.72 0.41
C ILE A 746 -12.82 -42.31 -0.14
N LYS A 747 -13.40 -43.27 0.59
CA LYS A 747 -14.72 -43.86 0.27
C LYS A 747 -15.67 -43.58 1.43
N PRO A 748 -16.72 -42.77 1.23
CA PRO A 748 -17.70 -42.52 2.29
C PRO A 748 -18.53 -43.79 2.54
N ASN A 749 -18.85 -44.03 3.80
CA ASN A 749 -19.76 -45.11 4.20
C ASN A 749 -21.21 -44.59 4.25
N ILE A 750 -21.59 -43.72 3.31
CA ILE A 750 -22.91 -43.11 3.22
C ILE A 750 -23.38 -43.18 1.76
N GLN A 751 -24.69 -43.46 1.55
CA GLN A 751 -25.28 -43.20 0.25
C GLN A 751 -25.38 -41.67 0.02
N VAL A 752 -24.74 -41.19 -1.03
CA VAL A 752 -24.83 -39.79 -1.45
C VAL A 752 -26.20 -39.58 -2.10
N GLU A 753 -27.10 -38.94 -1.40
CA GLU A 753 -28.40 -38.53 -1.99
C GLU A 753 -28.19 -37.22 -2.79
N SER A 754 -28.66 -37.21 -4.01
CA SER A 754 -28.52 -36.02 -4.91
C SER A 754 -29.54 -34.91 -4.61
N THR A 755 -30.41 -35.07 -3.59
CA THR A 755 -31.48 -34.13 -3.26
C THR A 755 -31.17 -33.35 -1.97
N THR A 756 -31.46 -32.05 -1.97
CA THR A 756 -31.31 -31.21 -0.79
C THR A 756 -32.24 -31.66 0.33
N ARG A 757 -31.71 -32.10 1.46
CA ARG A 757 -32.46 -32.54 2.63
C ARG A 757 -32.60 -31.39 3.62
N SER A 758 -33.82 -31.16 4.12
CA SER A 758 -34.04 -30.18 5.20
C SER A 758 -33.64 -30.77 6.55
N ILE A 759 -32.70 -30.13 7.24
CA ILE A 759 -32.18 -30.50 8.55
C ILE A 759 -32.29 -29.29 9.49
N LYS A 760 -32.61 -29.52 10.76
CA LYS A 760 -32.72 -28.41 11.74
C LYS A 760 -31.36 -27.98 12.24
N VAL A 761 -31.19 -26.66 12.48
CA VAL A 761 -30.05 -26.12 13.19
C VAL A 761 -29.92 -26.79 14.57
N GLY A 762 -28.69 -27.11 14.97
CA GLY A 762 -28.42 -27.85 16.20
C GLY A 762 -28.52 -29.39 16.07
N GLN A 763 -28.97 -29.91 14.95
CA GLN A 763 -29.00 -31.35 14.72
C GLN A 763 -27.59 -31.89 14.43
N GLU A 764 -27.21 -32.99 15.06
CA GLU A 764 -25.94 -33.68 14.85
C GLU A 764 -26.02 -34.61 13.63
N ILE A 765 -24.97 -34.55 12.81
CA ILE A 765 -24.75 -35.47 11.69
C ILE A 765 -23.51 -36.28 11.97
N SER A 766 -23.60 -37.60 11.90
CA SER A 766 -22.48 -38.53 12.06
C SER A 766 -22.07 -39.09 10.71
N LEU A 767 -20.78 -39.06 10.43
CA LEU A 767 -20.16 -39.51 9.17
C LEU A 767 -19.10 -40.57 9.47
N SER A 768 -18.92 -41.52 8.56
CA SER A 768 -17.76 -42.39 8.54
C SER A 768 -17.23 -42.58 7.11
N ALA A 769 -15.95 -42.84 7.00
CA ALA A 769 -15.29 -43.07 5.71
C ALA A 769 -14.18 -44.12 5.84
N ASN A 770 -14.01 -44.91 4.80
CA ASN A 770 -12.83 -45.74 4.60
C ASN A 770 -11.79 -44.93 3.85
N VAL A 771 -10.61 -44.82 4.44
CA VAL A 771 -9.49 -44.03 3.90
C VAL A 771 -8.30 -44.96 3.66
N TYR A 772 -7.90 -45.05 2.39
CA TYR A 772 -6.66 -45.71 2.01
C TYR A 772 -5.53 -44.71 1.98
N LEU A 773 -4.52 -44.92 2.80
CA LEU A 773 -3.36 -43.98 2.99
C LEU A 773 -2.09 -44.39 2.21
N GLY A 774 -2.13 -45.54 1.49
CA GLY A 774 -0.94 -46.05 0.80
C GLY A 774 0.18 -46.40 1.80
N THR A 775 1.31 -45.69 1.64
CA THR A 775 2.50 -45.90 2.52
C THR A 775 2.56 -44.87 3.66
N MET A 776 1.56 -44.02 3.83
CA MET A 776 1.55 -42.95 4.83
C MET A 776 1.08 -43.47 6.19
N ASP A 777 1.68 -42.97 7.26
CA ASP A 777 1.26 -43.28 8.64
C ASP A 777 -0.03 -42.48 8.95
N PRO A 778 -1.05 -43.09 9.59
CA PRO A 778 -2.24 -42.37 10.04
C PRO A 778 -1.97 -41.13 10.89
N ASN A 779 -0.87 -41.11 11.64
CA ASN A 779 -0.48 -39.95 12.45
C ASN A 779 0.08 -38.78 11.63
N GLU A 780 0.49 -39.01 10.38
CA GLU A 780 1.00 -37.96 9.49
C GLU A 780 -0.09 -37.19 8.78
N VAL A 781 -1.34 -37.65 8.86
CA VAL A 781 -2.50 -37.07 8.20
C VAL A 781 -3.61 -36.78 9.19
N LEU A 782 -4.45 -35.80 8.84
CA LEU A 782 -5.70 -35.52 9.53
C LEU A 782 -6.85 -35.74 8.55
N VAL A 783 -7.81 -36.59 8.97
CA VAL A 783 -9.09 -36.75 8.24
C VAL A 783 -10.10 -35.83 8.88
N GLU A 784 -10.82 -35.05 8.08
CA GLU A 784 -11.76 -34.07 8.60
C GLU A 784 -12.99 -33.91 7.74
N ILE A 785 -14.09 -33.51 8.37
CA ILE A 785 -15.30 -33.06 7.72
C ILE A 785 -15.16 -31.58 7.41
N PHE A 786 -15.33 -31.23 6.15
CA PHE A 786 -15.38 -29.85 5.66
C PHE A 786 -16.85 -29.46 5.47
N VAL A 787 -17.32 -28.47 6.19
CA VAL A 787 -18.69 -27.94 6.11
C VAL A 787 -18.64 -26.53 5.57
N ALA A 788 -19.16 -26.33 4.36
CA ALA A 788 -19.20 -25.03 3.69
C ALA A 788 -20.59 -24.41 3.77
N ARG A 789 -20.66 -23.10 4.00
CA ARG A 789 -21.85 -22.30 3.77
C ARG A 789 -21.85 -21.83 2.33
N MET A 790 -23.00 -21.98 1.65
CA MET A 790 -23.17 -21.62 0.26
C MET A 790 -24.07 -20.38 0.15
N ASP A 791 -23.79 -19.50 -0.81
CA ASP A 791 -24.70 -18.44 -1.20
C ASP A 791 -25.85 -18.93 -2.10
N ASP A 792 -26.71 -18.00 -2.56
CA ASP A 792 -27.82 -18.34 -3.45
C ASP A 792 -27.39 -18.81 -4.85
N ASN A 793 -26.17 -18.42 -5.27
CA ASN A 793 -25.58 -18.82 -6.53
C ASN A 793 -24.85 -20.17 -6.44
N GLY A 794 -24.70 -20.73 -5.24
CA GLY A 794 -23.99 -21.99 -5.00
C GLY A 794 -22.46 -21.78 -4.83
N GLU A 795 -21.99 -20.57 -4.55
CA GLU A 795 -20.60 -20.29 -4.21
C GLU A 795 -20.36 -20.43 -2.71
N MET A 796 -19.16 -20.87 -2.33
CA MET A 796 -18.76 -20.97 -0.92
C MET A 796 -18.49 -19.59 -0.34
N ILE A 797 -19.16 -19.27 0.79
CA ILE A 797 -18.97 -18.00 1.52
C ILE A 797 -17.94 -18.17 2.63
N ASN A 798 -18.09 -19.24 3.42
CA ASN A 798 -17.21 -19.60 4.53
C ASN A 798 -17.26 -21.11 4.79
N PHE A 799 -16.43 -21.59 5.72
CA PHE A 799 -16.38 -23.01 6.08
C PHE A 799 -16.06 -23.23 7.55
N LYS A 800 -16.38 -24.44 8.03
CA LYS A 800 -15.96 -24.98 9.33
C LYS A 800 -15.40 -26.38 9.17
N LEU A 801 -14.42 -26.71 10.00
CA LEU A 801 -13.68 -27.97 9.96
C LEU A 801 -13.93 -28.78 11.24
N TYR A 802 -14.17 -30.06 11.09
CA TYR A 802 -14.40 -30.96 12.21
C TYR A 802 -13.52 -32.20 12.05
N PRO A 803 -12.61 -32.46 13.00
CA PRO A 803 -11.72 -33.64 12.90
C PRO A 803 -12.50 -34.93 13.01
N MET A 804 -12.02 -35.96 12.31
CA MET A 804 -12.52 -37.34 12.43
C MET A 804 -11.50 -38.18 13.18
N SER A 805 -11.98 -39.10 14.00
CA SER A 805 -11.16 -40.03 14.79
C SER A 805 -10.99 -41.35 14.07
N LEU A 806 -9.80 -41.95 14.16
CA LEU A 806 -9.57 -43.32 13.70
C LEU A 806 -10.33 -44.28 14.60
N ILE A 807 -11.26 -45.05 13.96
CA ILE A 807 -12.10 -46.06 14.65
C ILE A 807 -11.44 -47.43 14.59
N LYS A 808 -10.93 -47.81 13.43
CA LYS A 808 -10.38 -49.12 13.18
C LYS A 808 -9.36 -49.10 12.06
N GLU A 809 -8.27 -49.86 12.24
CA GLU A 809 -7.37 -50.24 11.18
C GLU A 809 -7.90 -51.50 10.50
N ASP A 810 -8.05 -51.45 9.18
CA ASP A 810 -8.48 -52.63 8.40
C ASP A 810 -7.27 -53.21 7.63
N VAL A 811 -7.48 -54.31 6.95
CA VAL A 811 -6.43 -55.08 6.26
C VAL A 811 -5.91 -54.26 5.04
N HIS A 812 -4.63 -54.23 4.80
CA HIS A 812 -3.96 -53.65 3.63
C HIS A 812 -3.89 -52.08 3.56
N GLY A 813 -3.80 -51.39 4.71
CA GLY A 813 -3.59 -49.94 4.73
C GLY A 813 -4.88 -49.13 4.50
N GLU A 814 -6.04 -49.76 4.68
CA GLU A 814 -7.35 -49.08 4.77
C GLU A 814 -7.65 -48.79 6.25
N TYR A 815 -8.12 -47.62 6.53
CA TYR A 815 -8.45 -47.10 7.85
C TYR A 815 -9.91 -46.62 7.88
N ILE A 816 -10.64 -46.90 8.93
CA ILE A 816 -12.01 -46.41 9.13
C ILE A 816 -11.95 -45.20 10.07
N TYR A 817 -12.36 -44.06 9.59
CA TYR A 817 -12.50 -42.83 10.36
C TYR A 817 -13.98 -42.50 10.59
N GLY A 818 -14.30 -41.99 11.77
CA GLY A 818 -15.61 -41.50 12.15
C GLY A 818 -15.55 -40.13 12.79
N GLY A 819 -16.55 -39.33 12.48
CA GLY A 819 -16.67 -37.97 13.01
C GLY A 819 -18.13 -37.53 13.01
N LYS A 820 -18.37 -36.42 13.70
CA LYS A 820 -19.67 -35.80 13.81
C LYS A 820 -19.55 -34.30 13.81
N PHE A 821 -20.58 -33.62 13.31
CA PHE A 821 -20.69 -32.17 13.42
C PHE A 821 -22.16 -31.80 13.67
N THR A 822 -22.33 -30.64 14.30
CA THR A 822 -23.64 -30.06 14.53
C THR A 822 -23.91 -29.03 13.47
N ILE A 823 -25.12 -28.98 12.89
CA ILE A 823 -25.51 -27.95 11.93
C ILE A 823 -25.34 -26.57 12.60
N PRO A 824 -24.40 -25.74 12.15
CA PRO A 824 -23.98 -24.56 12.90
C PRO A 824 -24.92 -23.37 12.78
N GLU A 825 -25.67 -23.26 11.69
CA GLU A 825 -26.47 -22.09 11.32
C GLU A 825 -27.49 -22.42 10.26
N GLU A 826 -28.44 -21.52 10.03
CA GLU A 826 -29.42 -21.61 8.94
C GLU A 826 -28.78 -21.27 7.59
N GLY A 827 -29.44 -21.72 6.51
CA GLY A 827 -29.03 -21.46 5.12
C GLY A 827 -28.68 -22.72 4.35
N LYS A 828 -28.04 -22.53 3.20
CA LYS A 828 -27.56 -23.62 2.34
C LYS A 828 -26.19 -24.07 2.84
N LEU A 829 -26.09 -25.33 3.23
CA LEU A 829 -24.82 -25.93 3.65
C LEU A 829 -24.47 -27.10 2.76
N ALA A 830 -23.20 -27.29 2.46
CA ALA A 830 -22.62 -28.46 1.83
C ALA A 830 -21.52 -29.02 2.74
N TYR A 831 -21.39 -30.35 2.81
CA TYR A 831 -20.32 -30.98 3.58
C TYR A 831 -19.69 -32.12 2.80
N THR A 832 -18.42 -32.35 3.08
CA THR A 832 -17.60 -33.41 2.48
C THR A 832 -16.53 -33.88 3.45
N ILE A 833 -15.78 -34.92 3.08
CA ILE A 833 -14.67 -35.46 3.84
C ILE A 833 -13.38 -35.27 3.04
N ARG A 834 -12.31 -34.93 3.71
CA ARG A 834 -10.99 -34.81 3.11
C ARG A 834 -9.87 -35.29 4.05
N VAL A 835 -8.72 -35.55 3.46
CA VAL A 835 -7.45 -35.82 4.15
C VAL A 835 -6.52 -34.64 3.91
N VAL A 836 -5.89 -34.12 4.96
CA VAL A 836 -4.87 -33.07 4.90
C VAL A 836 -3.61 -33.53 5.66
N PRO A 837 -2.42 -32.94 5.43
CA PRO A 837 -1.26 -33.15 6.30
C PRO A 837 -1.61 -32.82 7.76
N ASN A 838 -1.14 -33.62 8.71
CA ASN A 838 -1.45 -33.39 10.13
C ASN A 838 -0.86 -32.06 10.61
N PRO A 839 -1.69 -31.04 11.00
CA PRO A 839 -1.20 -29.73 11.44
C PRO A 839 -0.28 -29.78 12.66
N ASP A 840 -0.43 -30.79 13.54
CA ASP A 840 0.39 -30.94 14.76
C ASP A 840 1.89 -31.18 14.46
N HIS A 841 2.19 -31.65 13.26
CA HIS A 841 3.53 -31.92 12.77
C HIS A 841 4.10 -30.76 11.91
N LEU A 842 3.27 -29.80 11.53
CA LEU A 842 3.65 -28.65 10.71
C LEU A 842 3.93 -27.41 11.58
N PRO A 843 4.68 -26.44 11.05
CA PRO A 843 4.81 -25.15 11.69
C PRO A 843 3.46 -24.46 11.91
N GLU A 844 2.61 -24.50 10.88
CA GLU A 844 1.21 -24.06 10.84
C GLU A 844 0.40 -24.91 9.86
N ARG A 845 -0.94 -24.81 9.90
CA ARG A 845 -1.87 -25.65 9.13
C ARG A 845 -1.64 -25.66 7.63
N TYR A 846 -1.44 -24.49 7.02
CA TYR A 846 -1.30 -24.35 5.56
C TYR A 846 0.16 -24.28 5.10
N PHE A 847 1.11 -24.65 5.94
CA PHE A 847 2.52 -24.62 5.57
C PHE A 847 2.84 -25.58 4.40
N ILE A 848 2.12 -26.73 4.36
CA ILE A 848 2.03 -27.64 3.20
C ILE A 848 0.55 -27.69 2.78
N PRO A 849 0.11 -26.87 1.79
CA PRO A 849 -1.31 -26.69 1.46
C PRO A 849 -1.83 -27.80 0.54
N LEU A 850 -1.82 -29.02 1.02
CA LEU A 850 -2.35 -30.22 0.33
C LEU A 850 -3.69 -30.62 0.93
N ALA A 851 -4.63 -31.04 0.08
CA ALA A 851 -5.86 -31.69 0.49
C ALA A 851 -6.25 -32.80 -0.50
N ARG A 852 -6.74 -33.94 0.00
CA ARG A 852 -7.31 -34.99 -0.82
C ARG A 852 -8.78 -35.12 -0.49
N TRP A 853 -9.62 -34.88 -1.47
CA TRP A 853 -11.06 -34.86 -1.33
C TRP A 853 -11.66 -36.24 -1.67
N ILE A 854 -12.84 -36.46 -1.15
CA ILE A 854 -13.67 -37.62 -1.57
C ILE A 854 -13.85 -37.55 -3.08
N SER A 855 -13.67 -38.64 -3.78
CA SER A 855 -13.76 -38.74 -5.25
C SER A 855 -14.90 -39.63 -5.68
#